data_3aaae8060fb711aa25b6dc3fb1bf8caf
#
_entry.id   3aaae8060fb711aa25b6dc3fb1bf8caf
#
_cell.length_a   1.000
_cell.length_b   1.000
_cell.length_c   1.000
_cell.angle_alpha   90.00
_cell.angle_beta   90.00
_cell.angle_gamma   90.00
#
_symmetry.space_group_name_H-M   'P 1'
#
loop_
_entity.id
_entity.type
_entity.pdbx_description
1 polymer ?
#
loop_
_entity_poly.entity_id
_entity_poly.type
_entity_poly.pdbx_seq_one_letter_code
_entity_poly.pdbx_strand_id
1 'polypeptide(L)'
;MKPVRVLLLWPGTDGAAAGNFGVPQLVTIASYVRARTGARVDIVDLVCERAFGPVDVPKLLAGPDGEGYDVIGLSCYASYDFLKIEAVARMARAAMPGAVIVTGGYHASARPSDFLGEDSPFDAVVVGEGERPLVKIVERVAAGDRPRAEIFGSDPIEDLDELPPSDWSLLDRYRPVMRKVASQIQLYLSRGCPFDCAFCMERAKREVSWRAFSVERAIDEVRRLAAWADLTGMTVYVADALFGMRPSWRRAFLAALARERLPVRKIWLLVRVDLIDDEDLRLFGEANCAPGFGLESGDPGLLGVIRKAGRLDDYLDRMRRVAARARELNVPWGANVIVGHPGETETTIRATARYLDELFLDPKGTTGFLSVDPFRLYPGSPIDDERAAWEKRFGTRFHRPEWWKDGDQEFLSEWVDPSESLDYRRRATLMHELLAPITSRIQSNFVHQGESREYFERAIVDQVRQTSARSRLHYIGRHYAWHRYLGRSRAGAALLRRDPEAAELLRELRGRTVHHMAAELHPGSPEAARQWLETPIAAALRDVPRERFAPLDHLLESARDQVIPLDESGRATVSALHAYARSFGLARVREGMRVLDLGGGTGYGAALLARLAGGAGRVVTMEVDPRLAAAARAELGGSAVVVEGDALDEAAIEQACAAASHGDAAPAGGPGATGPFDAIVCGFAVAALPAAWGRALREGGVAVAPVGEGETQTLVRATWRAGVFEEETFGEVRYVRARRSSDLAAASPKVRPASERRSLRLV
;
A
#
# COMPACT_ATOMS: atom_id res chain seq x y z
N MET A 1 -28.10 2.90 -34.73
CA MET A 1 -26.74 3.19 -34.27
C MET A 1 -26.30 2.02 -33.39
N LYS A 2 -25.01 1.66 -33.38
CA LYS A 2 -24.47 0.66 -32.47
C LYS A 2 -24.61 1.20 -31.03
N PRO A 3 -25.06 0.41 -30.02
CA PRO A 3 -25.16 0.88 -28.67
C PRO A 3 -23.78 1.30 -28.13
N VAL A 4 -23.73 2.37 -27.34
CA VAL A 4 -22.51 2.82 -26.68
C VAL A 4 -22.03 1.73 -25.71
N ARG A 5 -20.73 1.49 -25.69
CA ARG A 5 -20.10 0.50 -24.81
C ARG A 5 -19.42 1.22 -23.65
N VAL A 6 -19.83 0.87 -22.44
CA VAL A 6 -19.34 1.47 -21.20
C VAL A 6 -18.62 0.41 -20.36
N LEU A 7 -17.43 0.72 -19.92
CA LEU A 7 -16.74 -0.03 -18.88
C LEU A 7 -16.77 0.75 -17.58
N LEU A 8 -17.20 0.13 -16.49
CA LEU A 8 -16.99 0.63 -15.14
C LEU A 8 -15.93 -0.22 -14.45
N LEU A 9 -14.83 0.40 -14.02
CA LEU A 9 -13.70 -0.31 -13.44
C LEU A 9 -13.39 0.19 -12.04
N TRP A 10 -13.20 -0.77 -11.11
CA TRP A 10 -12.66 -0.52 -9.80
C TRP A 10 -11.28 -1.17 -9.66
N PRO A 11 -10.23 -0.41 -9.29
CA PRO A 11 -8.87 -0.97 -9.17
C PRO A 11 -8.71 -1.87 -7.95
N GLY A 12 -9.66 -1.82 -7.03
CA GLY A 12 -9.64 -2.55 -5.79
C GLY A 12 -8.75 -1.93 -4.72
N THR A 13 -9.00 -2.32 -3.48
CA THR A 13 -8.13 -2.03 -2.36
C THR A 13 -7.16 -3.18 -2.14
N ASP A 14 -5.92 -2.87 -1.79
CA ASP A 14 -4.93 -3.85 -1.35
C ASP A 14 -4.91 -3.82 0.20
N GLY A 15 -4.88 -4.97 0.85
CA GLY A 15 -4.80 -5.07 2.31
C GLY A 15 -6.09 -5.49 3.00
N ALA A 16 -6.26 -5.08 4.26
CA ALA A 16 -7.34 -5.54 5.15
C ALA A 16 -8.76 -5.21 4.67
N ALA A 17 -8.93 -4.12 3.93
CA ALA A 17 -10.20 -3.76 3.32
C ALA A 17 -10.59 -4.65 2.13
N ALA A 18 -9.69 -5.53 1.67
CA ALA A 18 -9.97 -6.50 0.60
C ALA A 18 -10.99 -7.60 0.97
N GLY A 19 -11.51 -7.58 2.21
CA GLY A 19 -12.55 -8.53 2.64
C GLY A 19 -13.95 -8.25 2.09
N ASN A 20 -14.16 -7.19 1.30
CA ASN A 20 -15.45 -6.79 0.76
C ASN A 20 -15.60 -7.19 -0.70
N PHE A 21 -16.68 -7.89 -1.03
CA PHE A 21 -17.05 -8.20 -2.41
C PHE A 21 -18.15 -7.27 -2.90
N GLY A 22 -18.10 -7.06 -4.19
CA GLY A 22 -19.03 -6.19 -4.89
C GLY A 22 -18.61 -4.74 -4.76
N VAL A 23 -18.95 -4.00 -5.75
CA VAL A 23 -18.84 -2.55 -5.83
C VAL A 23 -20.26 -2.03 -6.06
N PRO A 24 -21.13 -2.04 -5.01
CA PRO A 24 -22.56 -1.81 -5.17
C PRO A 24 -22.86 -0.51 -5.88
N GLN A 25 -22.06 0.53 -5.66
CA GLN A 25 -22.22 1.80 -6.39
C GLN A 25 -22.07 1.59 -7.89
N LEU A 26 -21.11 0.78 -8.34
CA LEU A 26 -20.93 0.50 -9.76
C LEU A 26 -22.06 -0.35 -10.32
N VAL A 27 -22.59 -1.30 -9.55
CA VAL A 27 -23.78 -2.08 -9.93
C VAL A 27 -25.00 -1.17 -10.10
N THR A 28 -25.24 -0.27 -9.16
CA THR A 28 -26.37 0.67 -9.22
C THR A 28 -26.22 1.64 -10.40
N ILE A 29 -25.03 2.24 -10.57
CA ILE A 29 -24.73 3.14 -11.69
C ILE A 29 -24.90 2.41 -13.02
N ALA A 30 -24.34 1.20 -13.16
CA ALA A 30 -24.45 0.40 -14.37
C ALA A 30 -25.90 0.05 -14.71
N SER A 31 -26.69 -0.37 -13.69
CA SER A 31 -28.11 -0.67 -13.85
C SER A 31 -28.89 0.54 -14.32
N TYR A 32 -28.61 1.72 -13.74
CA TYR A 32 -29.25 2.98 -14.11
C TYR A 32 -28.90 3.41 -15.54
N VAL A 33 -27.63 3.38 -15.91
CA VAL A 33 -27.16 3.74 -17.26
C VAL A 33 -27.78 2.82 -18.31
N ARG A 34 -27.79 1.51 -18.08
CA ARG A 34 -28.42 0.54 -18.98
C ARG A 34 -29.90 0.83 -19.17
N ALA A 35 -30.63 1.06 -18.07
CA ALA A 35 -32.07 1.30 -18.11
C ALA A 35 -32.43 2.61 -18.83
N ARG A 36 -31.58 3.65 -18.75
CA ARG A 36 -31.87 4.98 -19.31
C ARG A 36 -31.35 5.18 -20.73
N THR A 37 -30.27 4.52 -21.12
CA THR A 37 -29.60 4.78 -22.41
C THR A 37 -29.60 3.58 -23.36
N GLY A 38 -29.89 2.38 -22.88
CA GLY A 38 -29.72 1.14 -23.67
C GLY A 38 -28.25 0.81 -23.96
N ALA A 39 -27.28 1.47 -23.32
CA ALA A 39 -25.86 1.18 -23.48
C ALA A 39 -25.53 -0.23 -22.97
N ARG A 40 -24.52 -0.85 -23.57
CA ARG A 40 -23.90 -2.06 -23.02
C ARG A 40 -22.91 -1.65 -21.95
N VAL A 41 -23.12 -2.11 -20.71
CA VAL A 41 -22.27 -1.77 -19.58
C VAL A 41 -21.64 -3.04 -19.03
N ASP A 42 -20.30 -3.04 -18.88
CA ASP A 42 -19.53 -4.10 -18.23
C ASP A 42 -18.89 -3.54 -16.96
N ILE A 43 -18.73 -4.40 -15.93
CA ILE A 43 -18.02 -4.04 -14.69
C ILE A 43 -16.75 -4.89 -14.59
N VAL A 44 -15.62 -4.24 -14.29
CA VAL A 44 -14.35 -4.91 -13.99
C VAL A 44 -13.91 -4.57 -12.57
N ASP A 45 -13.68 -5.60 -11.77
CA ASP A 45 -13.12 -5.55 -10.42
C ASP A 45 -11.72 -6.19 -10.45
N LEU A 46 -10.66 -5.38 -10.32
CA LEU A 46 -9.29 -5.88 -10.40
C LEU A 46 -8.88 -6.79 -9.24
N VAL A 47 -9.57 -6.73 -8.07
CA VAL A 47 -9.35 -7.70 -6.97
C VAL A 47 -9.84 -9.07 -7.38
N CYS A 48 -11.03 -9.14 -7.97
CA CYS A 48 -11.60 -10.37 -8.47
C CYS A 48 -10.81 -10.94 -9.66
N GLU A 49 -10.35 -10.07 -10.58
CA GLU A 49 -9.51 -10.48 -11.71
C GLU A 49 -8.21 -11.17 -11.24
N ARG A 50 -7.55 -10.64 -10.20
CA ARG A 50 -6.34 -11.26 -9.62
C ARG A 50 -6.59 -12.67 -9.08
N ALA A 51 -7.81 -12.98 -8.64
CA ALA A 51 -8.14 -14.32 -8.16
C ALA A 51 -8.20 -15.38 -9.26
N PHE A 52 -8.30 -14.97 -10.53
CA PHE A 52 -8.17 -15.86 -11.70
C PHE A 52 -6.73 -16.02 -12.18
N GLY A 53 -5.81 -15.12 -11.79
CA GLY A 53 -4.41 -15.15 -12.20
C GLY A 53 -3.82 -13.75 -12.41
N PRO A 54 -2.63 -13.65 -13.03
CA PRO A 54 -2.01 -12.37 -13.36
C PRO A 54 -2.92 -11.51 -14.23
N VAL A 55 -3.08 -10.24 -13.87
CA VAL A 55 -4.00 -9.32 -14.55
C VAL A 55 -3.29 -8.60 -15.69
N ASP A 56 -3.85 -8.71 -16.89
CA ASP A 56 -3.47 -7.94 -18.08
C ASP A 56 -4.50 -6.82 -18.29
N VAL A 57 -4.22 -5.64 -17.72
CA VAL A 57 -5.13 -4.48 -17.77
C VAL A 57 -5.44 -4.07 -19.23
N PRO A 58 -4.47 -3.92 -20.15
CA PRO A 58 -4.77 -3.62 -21.55
C PRO A 58 -5.74 -4.61 -22.20
N LYS A 59 -5.63 -5.91 -21.90
CA LYS A 59 -6.55 -6.94 -22.41
C LYS A 59 -7.97 -6.77 -21.85
N LEU A 60 -8.09 -6.45 -20.56
CA LEU A 60 -9.40 -6.16 -19.95
C LEU A 60 -10.05 -4.93 -20.57
N LEU A 61 -9.26 -3.90 -20.84
CA LEU A 61 -9.74 -2.66 -21.48
C LEU A 61 -10.18 -2.88 -22.95
N ALA A 62 -9.62 -3.87 -23.64
CA ALA A 62 -10.06 -4.24 -24.99
C ALA A 62 -11.45 -4.89 -25.00
N GLY A 63 -11.93 -5.36 -23.85
CA GLY A 63 -13.21 -6.06 -23.73
C GLY A 63 -13.16 -7.51 -24.24
N PRO A 64 -14.23 -8.29 -24.00
CA PRO A 64 -14.25 -9.73 -24.31
C PRO A 64 -14.23 -10.03 -25.81
N ASP A 65 -14.67 -9.11 -26.65
CA ASP A 65 -14.73 -9.23 -28.12
C ASP A 65 -13.62 -8.43 -28.84
N GLY A 66 -12.75 -7.75 -28.08
CA GLY A 66 -11.65 -6.95 -28.63
C GLY A 66 -12.08 -5.61 -29.27
N GLU A 67 -13.36 -5.25 -29.23
CA GLU A 67 -13.87 -4.01 -29.82
C GLU A 67 -13.66 -2.75 -28.93
N GLY A 68 -13.21 -2.92 -27.70
CA GLY A 68 -12.99 -1.84 -26.74
C GLY A 68 -14.27 -1.19 -26.21
N TYR A 69 -14.13 0.00 -25.61
CA TYR A 69 -15.22 0.77 -25.01
C TYR A 69 -15.20 2.21 -25.50
N ASP A 70 -16.39 2.82 -25.58
CA ASP A 70 -16.57 4.24 -25.92
C ASP A 70 -16.39 5.13 -24.68
N VAL A 71 -16.81 4.62 -23.51
CA VAL A 71 -16.70 5.30 -22.21
C VAL A 71 -16.06 4.36 -21.20
N ILE A 72 -15.06 4.84 -20.47
CA ILE A 72 -14.39 4.10 -19.39
C ILE A 72 -14.53 4.90 -18.10
N GLY A 73 -15.37 4.42 -17.19
CA GLY A 73 -15.57 4.99 -15.87
C GLY A 73 -14.68 4.31 -14.83
N LEU A 74 -13.84 5.10 -14.19
CA LEU A 74 -12.89 4.63 -13.18
C LEU A 74 -13.30 5.12 -11.79
N SER A 75 -13.55 4.20 -10.85
CA SER A 75 -13.97 4.55 -9.50
C SER A 75 -12.78 4.87 -8.61
N CYS A 76 -12.57 6.15 -8.30
CA CYS A 76 -11.68 6.62 -7.25
C CYS A 76 -12.45 6.69 -5.92
N TYR A 77 -12.78 5.51 -5.38
CA TYR A 77 -13.61 5.40 -4.18
C TYR A 77 -13.00 6.13 -2.99
N ALA A 78 -11.69 5.98 -2.79
CA ALA A 78 -10.97 6.69 -1.74
C ALA A 78 -9.66 7.30 -2.28
N SER A 79 -9.09 8.25 -1.55
CA SER A 79 -7.90 8.98 -1.99
C SER A 79 -6.66 8.09 -2.15
N TYR A 80 -6.58 6.98 -1.44
CA TYR A 80 -5.50 6.00 -1.61
C TYR A 80 -5.57 5.22 -2.95
N ASP A 81 -6.69 5.32 -3.69
CA ASP A 81 -6.82 4.75 -5.03
C ASP A 81 -6.31 5.69 -6.13
N PHE A 82 -6.01 6.96 -5.80
CA PHE A 82 -5.69 8.01 -6.78
C PHE A 82 -4.62 7.58 -7.80
N LEU A 83 -3.46 7.11 -7.34
CA LEU A 83 -2.38 6.70 -8.26
C LEU A 83 -2.72 5.45 -9.08
N LYS A 84 -3.48 4.51 -8.52
CA LYS A 84 -3.96 3.33 -9.25
C LYS A 84 -4.88 3.75 -10.39
N ILE A 85 -5.80 4.66 -10.09
CA ILE A 85 -6.75 5.21 -11.07
C ILE A 85 -5.99 5.97 -12.16
N GLU A 86 -5.04 6.81 -11.80
CA GLU A 86 -4.19 7.52 -12.77
C GLU A 86 -3.43 6.52 -13.67
N ALA A 87 -2.83 5.48 -13.09
CA ALA A 87 -2.12 4.47 -13.85
C ALA A 87 -3.04 3.72 -14.83
N VAL A 88 -4.21 3.28 -14.37
CA VAL A 88 -5.20 2.59 -15.23
C VAL A 88 -5.72 3.52 -16.32
N ALA A 89 -5.98 4.80 -16.00
CA ALA A 89 -6.42 5.78 -16.99
C ALA A 89 -5.37 6.03 -18.09
N ARG A 90 -4.07 6.08 -17.74
CA ARG A 90 -2.98 6.18 -18.72
C ARG A 90 -2.88 4.93 -19.60
N MET A 91 -3.08 3.75 -19.04
CA MET A 91 -3.16 2.50 -19.81
C MET A 91 -4.37 2.53 -20.75
N ALA A 92 -5.53 2.98 -20.26
CA ALA A 92 -6.76 3.10 -21.03
C ALA A 92 -6.58 4.10 -22.20
N ARG A 93 -5.99 5.26 -21.95
CA ARG A 93 -5.70 6.27 -22.97
C ARG A 93 -4.75 5.73 -24.06
N ALA A 94 -3.72 4.95 -23.64
CA ALA A 94 -2.78 4.35 -24.58
C ALA A 94 -3.42 3.24 -25.42
N ALA A 95 -4.29 2.41 -24.83
CA ALA A 95 -4.96 1.30 -25.51
C ALA A 95 -6.13 1.78 -26.39
N MET A 96 -6.87 2.79 -25.93
CA MET A 96 -8.09 3.31 -26.56
C MET A 96 -8.08 4.85 -26.61
N PRO A 97 -7.31 5.45 -27.55
CA PRO A 97 -7.17 6.92 -27.63
C PRO A 97 -8.50 7.65 -27.86
N GLY A 98 -9.47 6.98 -28.46
CA GLY A 98 -10.78 7.52 -28.77
C GLY A 98 -11.83 7.38 -27.66
N ALA A 99 -11.57 6.63 -26.59
CA ALA A 99 -12.52 6.48 -25.48
C ALA A 99 -12.60 7.75 -24.62
N VAL A 100 -13.79 8.02 -24.06
CA VAL A 100 -13.97 9.03 -23.02
C VAL A 100 -13.66 8.40 -21.67
N ILE A 101 -12.63 8.91 -20.99
CA ILE A 101 -12.18 8.41 -19.68
C ILE A 101 -12.74 9.31 -18.60
N VAL A 102 -13.56 8.74 -17.73
CA VAL A 102 -14.30 9.42 -16.65
C VAL A 102 -13.84 8.90 -15.29
N THR A 103 -13.73 9.76 -14.31
CA THR A 103 -13.55 9.33 -12.91
C THR A 103 -14.64 9.92 -12.01
N GLY A 104 -14.93 9.20 -10.91
CA GLY A 104 -15.85 9.61 -9.87
C GLY A 104 -15.49 8.97 -8.53
N GLY A 105 -16.24 9.23 -7.49
CA GLY A 105 -16.02 8.75 -6.13
C GLY A 105 -15.61 9.85 -5.16
N TYR A 106 -15.25 9.49 -3.93
CA TYR A 106 -14.98 10.48 -2.87
C TYR A 106 -13.83 11.42 -3.21
N HIS A 107 -12.70 10.88 -3.70
CA HIS A 107 -11.56 11.73 -4.02
C HIS A 107 -11.86 12.66 -5.19
N ALA A 108 -12.49 12.15 -6.24
CA ALA A 108 -12.90 12.94 -7.39
C ALA A 108 -13.88 14.06 -7.00
N SER A 109 -14.77 13.78 -6.04
CA SER A 109 -15.70 14.78 -5.50
C SER A 109 -15.00 15.85 -4.66
N ALA A 110 -13.99 15.47 -3.91
CA ALA A 110 -13.22 16.37 -3.04
C ALA A 110 -12.22 17.23 -3.81
N ARG A 111 -11.55 16.65 -4.78
CA ARG A 111 -10.41 17.25 -5.53
C ARG A 111 -10.54 17.00 -7.04
N PRO A 112 -11.60 17.49 -7.71
CA PRO A 112 -11.79 17.26 -9.14
C PRO A 112 -10.63 17.80 -9.99
N SER A 113 -9.95 18.87 -9.54
CA SER A 113 -8.79 19.45 -10.22
C SER A 113 -7.59 18.52 -10.30
N ASP A 114 -7.47 17.51 -9.42
CA ASP A 114 -6.36 16.55 -9.45
C ASP A 114 -6.41 15.63 -10.68
N PHE A 115 -7.59 15.50 -11.30
CA PHE A 115 -7.83 14.67 -12.47
C PHE A 115 -7.86 15.46 -13.79
N LEU A 116 -7.84 16.78 -13.73
CA LEU A 116 -7.91 17.64 -14.91
C LEU A 116 -6.63 18.45 -15.04
N GLY A 117 -6.07 18.50 -16.23
CA GLY A 117 -4.85 19.21 -16.54
C GLY A 117 -4.36 18.89 -17.95
N GLU A 118 -3.33 19.58 -18.42
CA GLU A 118 -2.84 19.46 -19.78
C GLU A 118 -2.39 18.03 -20.14
N ASP A 119 -1.73 17.35 -19.21
CA ASP A 119 -1.24 15.97 -19.38
C ASP A 119 -2.16 14.91 -18.75
N SER A 120 -3.38 15.27 -18.37
CA SER A 120 -4.31 14.35 -17.74
C SER A 120 -4.82 13.29 -18.71
N PRO A 121 -4.91 12.01 -18.31
CA PRO A 121 -5.56 10.98 -19.10
C PRO A 121 -7.10 11.07 -19.06
N PHE A 122 -7.69 11.87 -18.18
CA PHE A 122 -9.14 11.96 -17.95
C PHE A 122 -9.78 13.03 -18.83
N ASP A 123 -10.97 12.74 -19.33
CA ASP A 123 -11.80 13.68 -20.10
C ASP A 123 -12.90 14.32 -19.23
N ALA A 124 -13.33 13.60 -18.18
CA ALA A 124 -14.41 14.10 -17.31
C ALA A 124 -14.24 13.63 -15.87
N VAL A 125 -14.73 14.45 -14.95
CA VAL A 125 -14.81 14.15 -13.52
C VAL A 125 -16.26 14.31 -13.05
N VAL A 126 -16.77 13.30 -12.35
CA VAL A 126 -18.09 13.32 -11.75
C VAL A 126 -17.97 13.61 -10.25
N VAL A 127 -18.64 14.65 -9.79
CA VAL A 127 -18.73 15.08 -8.40
C VAL A 127 -20.09 14.64 -7.83
N GLY A 128 -20.08 13.94 -6.69
CA GLY A 128 -21.29 13.39 -6.05
C GLY A 128 -21.75 12.07 -6.68
N GLU A 129 -23.07 11.91 -6.81
CA GLU A 129 -23.68 10.70 -7.37
C GLU A 129 -23.44 10.58 -8.89
N GLY A 130 -23.15 9.35 -9.33
CA GLY A 130 -22.69 9.09 -10.70
C GLY A 130 -23.79 8.79 -11.73
N GLU A 131 -25.01 8.47 -11.29
CA GLU A 131 -26.08 7.94 -12.14
C GLU A 131 -26.48 8.89 -13.27
N ARG A 132 -26.97 10.07 -12.93
CA ARG A 132 -27.43 11.08 -13.91
C ARG A 132 -26.27 11.68 -14.71
N PRO A 133 -25.14 12.05 -14.08
CA PRO A 133 -23.99 12.55 -14.85
C PRO A 133 -23.46 11.54 -15.89
N LEU A 134 -23.38 10.25 -15.54
CA LEU A 134 -22.89 9.24 -16.49
C LEU A 134 -23.87 9.00 -17.64
N VAL A 135 -25.19 9.06 -17.40
CA VAL A 135 -26.19 9.04 -18.47
C VAL A 135 -25.96 10.20 -19.44
N LYS A 136 -25.79 11.43 -18.94
CA LYS A 136 -25.50 12.62 -19.77
C LYS A 136 -24.24 12.44 -20.62
N ILE A 137 -23.17 11.85 -20.04
CA ILE A 137 -21.93 11.56 -20.78
C ILE A 137 -22.18 10.53 -21.88
N VAL A 138 -22.88 9.44 -21.58
CA VAL A 138 -23.18 8.38 -22.55
C VAL A 138 -24.04 8.90 -23.70
N GLU A 139 -25.06 9.72 -23.42
CA GLU A 139 -25.92 10.35 -24.42
C GLU A 139 -25.13 11.31 -25.34
N ARG A 140 -24.22 12.12 -24.77
CA ARG A 140 -23.32 12.99 -25.56
C ARG A 140 -22.41 12.16 -26.47
N VAL A 141 -21.81 11.08 -25.96
CA VAL A 141 -20.96 10.18 -26.74
C VAL A 141 -21.77 9.52 -27.87
N ALA A 142 -23.00 9.09 -27.60
CA ALA A 142 -23.91 8.55 -28.63
C ALA A 142 -24.23 9.57 -29.72
N ALA A 143 -24.28 10.85 -29.41
CA ALA A 143 -24.48 11.97 -30.33
C ALA A 143 -23.18 12.40 -31.05
N GLY A 144 -22.03 11.79 -30.75
CA GLY A 144 -20.72 12.16 -31.29
C GLY A 144 -20.05 13.35 -30.60
N ASP A 145 -20.64 13.87 -29.52
CA ASP A 145 -20.09 14.94 -28.68
C ASP A 145 -19.32 14.33 -27.53
N ARG A 146 -18.00 14.57 -27.46
CA ARG A 146 -17.12 13.97 -26.45
C ARG A 146 -16.68 15.03 -25.45
N PRO A 147 -16.97 14.88 -24.14
CA PRO A 147 -16.44 15.75 -23.09
C PRO A 147 -14.90 15.81 -23.13
N ARG A 148 -14.34 16.98 -22.79
CA ARG A 148 -12.89 17.15 -22.61
C ARG A 148 -12.63 18.12 -21.45
N ALA A 149 -11.89 17.62 -20.43
CA ALA A 149 -11.54 18.37 -19.22
C ALA A 149 -12.76 18.99 -18.51
N GLU A 150 -13.87 18.25 -18.43
CA GLU A 150 -15.15 18.74 -17.90
C GLU A 150 -15.45 18.19 -16.50
N ILE A 151 -16.03 19.02 -15.64
CA ILE A 151 -16.57 18.62 -14.34
C ILE A 151 -18.09 18.52 -14.44
N PHE A 152 -18.60 17.33 -14.18
CA PHE A 152 -20.04 17.10 -14.03
C PHE A 152 -20.40 17.22 -12.55
N GLY A 153 -21.14 18.27 -12.20
CA GLY A 153 -21.55 18.55 -10.82
C GLY A 153 -22.53 17.52 -10.27
N SER A 154 -22.73 17.58 -8.96
CA SER A 154 -23.69 16.70 -8.27
C SER A 154 -25.11 16.93 -8.79
N ASP A 155 -25.78 15.82 -9.11
CA ASP A 155 -27.19 15.78 -9.58
C ASP A 155 -27.86 14.58 -8.89
N PRO A 156 -28.15 14.70 -7.57
CA PRO A 156 -28.60 13.58 -6.75
C PRO A 156 -30.01 13.12 -7.13
N ILE A 157 -30.27 11.83 -6.91
CA ILE A 157 -31.60 11.25 -7.03
C ILE A 157 -32.30 11.42 -5.69
N GLU A 158 -33.34 12.25 -5.66
CA GLU A 158 -34.04 12.61 -4.42
C GLU A 158 -34.89 11.43 -3.90
N ASP A 159 -35.63 10.77 -4.76
CA ASP A 159 -36.34 9.54 -4.44
C ASP A 159 -35.56 8.35 -4.94
N LEU A 160 -34.97 7.57 -4.01
CA LEU A 160 -34.15 6.41 -4.38
C LEU A 160 -34.96 5.28 -5.04
N ASP A 161 -36.30 5.26 -4.88
CA ASP A 161 -37.16 4.29 -5.54
C ASP A 161 -37.24 4.48 -7.05
N GLU A 162 -36.80 5.65 -7.57
CA GLU A 162 -36.62 5.90 -9.03
C GLU A 162 -35.45 5.08 -9.62
N LEU A 163 -34.53 4.60 -8.80
CA LEU A 163 -33.44 3.74 -9.25
C LEU A 163 -34.00 2.40 -9.75
N PRO A 164 -33.55 1.88 -10.89
CA PRO A 164 -33.90 0.52 -11.29
C PRO A 164 -33.35 -0.48 -10.26
N PRO A 165 -33.94 -1.68 -10.17
CA PRO A 165 -33.38 -2.75 -9.37
C PRO A 165 -31.92 -3.04 -9.70
N SER A 166 -31.10 -3.27 -8.67
CA SER A 166 -29.71 -3.66 -8.86
C SER A 166 -29.58 -4.93 -9.67
N ASP A 167 -28.91 -4.85 -10.81
CA ASP A 167 -28.68 -6.00 -11.69
C ASP A 167 -27.36 -6.70 -11.31
N TRP A 168 -27.44 -7.60 -10.35
CA TRP A 168 -26.28 -8.35 -9.89
C TRP A 168 -25.67 -9.28 -10.94
N SER A 169 -26.39 -9.58 -12.05
CA SER A 169 -25.84 -10.39 -13.13
C SER A 169 -24.63 -9.75 -13.81
N LEU A 170 -24.44 -8.45 -13.66
CA LEU A 170 -23.24 -7.72 -14.08
C LEU A 170 -21.94 -8.24 -13.42
N LEU A 171 -22.07 -8.95 -12.30
CA LEU A 171 -20.97 -9.58 -11.57
C LEU A 171 -20.94 -11.10 -11.67
N ASP A 172 -21.72 -11.72 -12.56
CA ASP A 172 -21.80 -13.19 -12.72
C ASP A 172 -20.43 -13.84 -12.93
N ARG A 173 -19.56 -13.16 -13.69
CA ARG A 173 -18.17 -13.58 -13.91
C ARG A 173 -17.42 -13.83 -12.61
N TYR A 174 -17.73 -13.10 -11.55
CA TYR A 174 -16.98 -13.13 -10.29
C TYR A 174 -17.59 -14.07 -9.24
N ARG A 175 -18.77 -14.65 -9.47
CA ARG A 175 -19.37 -15.64 -8.54
C ARG A 175 -18.39 -16.74 -8.12
N PRO A 176 -17.60 -17.38 -9.04
CA PRO A 176 -16.71 -18.47 -8.66
C PRO A 176 -15.57 -18.08 -7.72
N VAL A 177 -15.18 -16.80 -7.72
CA VAL A 177 -14.06 -16.29 -6.90
C VAL A 177 -14.52 -15.46 -5.71
N MET A 178 -15.81 -15.14 -5.59
CA MET A 178 -16.36 -14.29 -4.54
C MET A 178 -15.87 -14.69 -3.14
N ARG A 179 -16.00 -15.94 -2.77
CA ARG A 179 -15.60 -16.46 -1.44
C ARG A 179 -14.07 -16.52 -1.24
N LYS A 180 -13.28 -16.45 -2.30
CA LYS A 180 -11.81 -16.40 -2.22
C LYS A 180 -11.32 -14.98 -1.94
N VAL A 181 -12.03 -13.98 -2.45
CA VAL A 181 -11.61 -12.57 -2.36
C VAL A 181 -12.26 -11.84 -1.18
N ALA A 182 -13.40 -12.33 -0.67
CA ALA A 182 -14.15 -11.62 0.35
C ALA A 182 -14.88 -12.53 1.34
N SER A 183 -14.97 -12.08 2.59
CA SER A 183 -15.79 -12.66 3.64
C SER A 183 -17.15 -11.98 3.80
N GLN A 184 -17.32 -10.83 3.15
CA GLN A 184 -18.54 -10.04 3.17
C GLN A 184 -18.88 -9.44 1.81
N ILE A 185 -20.17 -9.23 1.58
CA ILE A 185 -20.71 -8.58 0.39
C ILE A 185 -21.38 -7.27 0.78
N GLN A 186 -21.17 -6.25 -0.04
CA GLN A 186 -21.70 -4.91 0.23
C GLN A 186 -23.09 -4.71 -0.38
N LEU A 187 -23.92 -3.92 0.31
CA LEU A 187 -25.24 -3.46 -0.13
C LEU A 187 -25.44 -2.02 0.35
N TYR A 188 -26.15 -1.21 -0.43
CA TYR A 188 -26.57 0.14 -0.05
C TYR A 188 -28.08 0.24 -0.04
N LEU A 189 -28.63 0.79 1.04
CA LEU A 189 -30.07 0.99 1.23
C LEU A 189 -30.44 2.44 1.45
N SER A 190 -29.46 3.28 1.79
CA SER A 190 -29.63 4.72 1.95
C SER A 190 -28.39 5.49 1.51
N ARG A 191 -28.51 6.79 1.36
CA ARG A 191 -27.46 7.72 0.96
C ARG A 191 -27.49 8.99 1.78
N GLY A 192 -26.32 9.62 1.92
CA GLY A 192 -26.13 10.89 2.59
C GLY A 192 -26.15 10.80 4.12
N CYS A 193 -25.59 11.83 4.74
CA CYS A 193 -25.51 11.98 6.19
C CYS A 193 -25.61 13.48 6.56
N PRO A 194 -26.57 13.88 7.43
CA PRO A 194 -26.75 15.28 7.79
C PRO A 194 -25.77 15.79 8.84
N PHE A 195 -24.97 14.90 9.45
CA PHE A 195 -24.03 15.27 10.50
C PHE A 195 -22.76 15.91 9.93
N ASP A 196 -22.17 16.83 10.70
CA ASP A 196 -21.01 17.63 10.32
C ASP A 196 -19.73 17.21 11.04
N CYS A 197 -19.48 15.92 11.16
CA CYS A 197 -18.26 15.41 11.80
C CYS A 197 -17.02 15.93 11.06
N ALA A 198 -16.09 16.58 11.81
CA ALA A 198 -14.99 17.33 11.21
C ALA A 198 -14.01 16.49 10.39
N PHE A 199 -13.86 15.20 10.73
CA PHE A 199 -12.96 14.26 10.08
C PHE A 199 -13.55 13.53 8.86
N CYS A 200 -14.87 13.67 8.61
CA CYS A 200 -15.60 12.78 7.72
C CYS A 200 -15.54 13.24 6.26
N MET A 201 -15.11 12.35 5.37
CA MET A 201 -15.05 12.61 3.93
C MET A 201 -16.43 12.57 3.23
N GLU A 202 -17.50 12.13 3.91
CA GLU A 202 -18.86 12.13 3.34
C GLU A 202 -19.28 13.53 2.90
N ARG A 203 -18.77 14.56 3.56
CA ARG A 203 -19.01 15.97 3.20
C ARG A 203 -18.51 16.34 1.79
N ALA A 204 -17.50 15.63 1.27
CA ALA A 204 -16.97 15.85 -0.08
C ALA A 204 -18.04 15.68 -1.18
N LYS A 205 -19.00 14.80 -0.98
CA LYS A 205 -20.11 14.58 -1.92
C LYS A 205 -21.15 15.71 -1.91
N ARG A 206 -21.12 16.59 -0.90
CA ARG A 206 -22.10 17.67 -0.69
C ARG A 206 -23.54 17.17 -0.49
N GLU A 207 -23.72 15.91 -0.13
CA GLU A 207 -25.00 15.28 0.15
C GLU A 207 -25.29 15.38 1.65
N VAL A 208 -26.11 16.37 2.04
CA VAL A 208 -26.41 16.69 3.44
C VAL A 208 -27.75 16.12 3.91
N SER A 209 -28.58 15.56 3.02
CA SER A 209 -29.86 14.95 3.35
C SER A 209 -29.72 13.42 3.38
N TRP A 210 -30.33 12.80 4.39
CA TRP A 210 -30.45 11.35 4.42
C TRP A 210 -31.66 10.92 3.57
N ARG A 211 -31.45 10.08 2.57
CA ARG A 211 -32.43 9.49 1.67
C ARG A 211 -32.32 7.98 1.72
N ALA A 212 -33.42 7.26 1.71
CA ALA A 212 -33.44 5.80 1.73
C ALA A 212 -34.47 5.28 0.71
N PHE A 213 -34.27 4.07 0.24
CA PHE A 213 -35.36 3.32 -0.41
C PHE A 213 -36.58 3.23 0.51
N SER A 214 -37.77 3.08 -0.07
CA SER A 214 -38.90 2.59 0.72
C SER A 214 -38.54 1.27 1.40
N VAL A 215 -39.23 0.92 2.49
CA VAL A 215 -38.96 -0.34 3.22
C VAL A 215 -39.13 -1.54 2.29
N GLU A 216 -40.17 -1.52 1.49
CA GLU A 216 -40.50 -2.56 0.51
C GLU A 216 -39.39 -2.72 -0.52
N ARG A 217 -38.91 -1.60 -1.05
CA ARG A 217 -37.82 -1.61 -2.02
C ARG A 217 -36.49 -2.04 -1.40
N ALA A 218 -36.19 -1.60 -0.19
CA ALA A 218 -34.98 -2.01 0.53
C ALA A 218 -34.94 -3.51 0.77
N ILE A 219 -36.07 -4.13 1.14
CA ILE A 219 -36.20 -5.59 1.29
C ILE A 219 -36.07 -6.31 -0.07
N ASP A 220 -36.62 -5.75 -1.14
CA ASP A 220 -36.46 -6.32 -2.49
C ASP A 220 -34.98 -6.34 -2.93
N GLU A 221 -34.21 -5.29 -2.65
CA GLU A 221 -32.75 -5.28 -2.91
C GLU A 221 -32.01 -6.38 -2.13
N VAL A 222 -32.38 -6.60 -0.87
CA VAL A 222 -31.81 -7.69 -0.06
C VAL A 222 -32.16 -9.07 -0.65
N ARG A 223 -33.41 -9.28 -1.06
CA ARG A 223 -33.88 -10.52 -1.71
C ARG A 223 -33.16 -10.78 -3.04
N ARG A 224 -32.95 -9.75 -3.85
CA ARG A 224 -32.22 -9.86 -5.12
C ARG A 224 -30.77 -10.27 -4.92
N LEU A 225 -30.12 -9.68 -3.93
CA LEU A 225 -28.77 -10.11 -3.54
C LEU A 225 -28.76 -11.58 -3.10
N ALA A 226 -29.69 -11.97 -2.24
CA ALA A 226 -29.79 -13.36 -1.74
C ALA A 226 -30.18 -14.38 -2.83
N ALA A 227 -30.94 -13.96 -3.84
CA ALA A 227 -31.25 -14.80 -4.99
C ALA A 227 -30.05 -14.95 -5.95
N TRP A 228 -29.19 -13.93 -6.05
CA TRP A 228 -28.01 -13.96 -6.90
C TRP A 228 -26.83 -14.69 -6.27
N ALA A 229 -26.55 -14.47 -4.96
CA ALA A 229 -25.39 -15.02 -4.26
C ALA A 229 -25.80 -16.07 -3.23
N ASP A 230 -25.00 -17.14 -3.12
CA ASP A 230 -25.05 -18.00 -1.92
C ASP A 230 -24.43 -17.25 -0.74
N LEU A 231 -25.28 -16.73 0.14
CA LEU A 231 -24.89 -15.94 1.31
C LEU A 231 -24.56 -16.79 2.53
N THR A 232 -24.67 -18.13 2.46
CA THR A 232 -24.41 -19.02 3.60
C THR A 232 -23.01 -18.82 4.16
N GLY A 233 -22.92 -18.45 5.43
CA GLY A 233 -21.64 -18.18 6.11
C GLY A 233 -20.92 -16.90 5.66
N MET A 234 -21.54 -16.05 4.85
CA MET A 234 -21.03 -14.70 4.54
C MET A 234 -21.66 -13.64 5.45
N THR A 235 -21.01 -12.50 5.55
CA THR A 235 -21.56 -11.30 6.16
C THR A 235 -22.08 -10.39 5.05
N VAL A 236 -23.26 -9.79 5.24
CA VAL A 236 -23.73 -8.68 4.42
C VAL A 236 -23.37 -7.38 5.13
N TYR A 237 -22.68 -6.50 4.44
CA TYR A 237 -22.34 -5.19 4.94
C TYR A 237 -23.22 -4.13 4.27
N VAL A 238 -24.14 -3.54 5.04
CA VAL A 238 -24.88 -2.36 4.60
C VAL A 238 -23.94 -1.17 4.73
N ALA A 239 -23.36 -0.77 3.59
CA ALA A 239 -22.28 0.21 3.52
C ALA A 239 -22.78 1.66 3.44
N ASP A 240 -23.98 1.91 3.95
CA ASP A 240 -24.55 3.25 4.08
C ASP A 240 -23.65 4.14 4.95
N ALA A 241 -23.50 5.41 4.59
CA ALA A 241 -22.79 6.39 5.41
C ALA A 241 -23.41 6.53 6.82
N LEU A 242 -24.73 6.34 6.90
CA LEU A 242 -25.52 6.30 8.14
C LEU A 242 -26.77 5.46 7.91
N PHE A 243 -26.80 4.25 8.48
CA PHE A 243 -27.97 3.41 8.35
C PHE A 243 -29.13 3.89 9.24
N GLY A 244 -30.32 3.94 8.65
CA GLY A 244 -31.58 4.04 9.38
C GLY A 244 -31.72 5.25 10.27
N MET A 245 -31.36 6.44 9.79
CA MET A 245 -31.45 7.70 10.55
C MET A 245 -32.87 7.95 11.11
N ARG A 246 -33.93 7.63 10.33
CA ARG A 246 -35.33 7.79 10.77
C ARG A 246 -35.78 6.57 11.54
N PRO A 247 -36.16 6.67 12.84
CA PRO A 247 -36.54 5.52 13.66
C PRO A 247 -37.70 4.69 13.07
N SER A 248 -38.74 5.34 12.52
CA SER A 248 -39.87 4.66 11.89
C SER A 248 -39.44 3.77 10.72
N TRP A 249 -38.59 4.30 9.81
CA TRP A 249 -38.06 3.54 8.69
C TRP A 249 -37.18 2.36 9.18
N ARG A 250 -36.26 2.65 10.09
CA ARG A 250 -35.30 1.66 10.64
C ARG A 250 -36.02 0.49 11.28
N ARG A 251 -37.00 0.75 12.14
CA ARG A 251 -37.76 -0.31 12.83
C ARG A 251 -38.62 -1.11 11.88
N ALA A 252 -39.30 -0.44 10.93
CA ALA A 252 -40.08 -1.13 9.90
C ALA A 252 -39.20 -2.04 9.03
N PHE A 253 -38.02 -1.56 8.61
CA PHE A 253 -37.06 -2.34 7.84
C PHE A 253 -36.54 -3.54 8.63
N LEU A 254 -36.07 -3.34 9.87
CA LEU A 254 -35.56 -4.43 10.71
C LEU A 254 -36.63 -5.49 10.99
N ALA A 255 -37.88 -5.09 11.29
CA ALA A 255 -38.98 -6.01 11.47
C ALA A 255 -39.35 -6.79 10.20
N ALA A 256 -39.22 -6.17 9.02
CA ALA A 256 -39.41 -6.84 7.74
C ALA A 256 -38.24 -7.82 7.46
N LEU A 257 -37.00 -7.37 7.67
CA LEU A 257 -35.79 -8.18 7.47
C LEU A 257 -35.75 -9.42 8.34
N ALA A 258 -36.20 -9.34 9.59
CA ALA A 258 -36.30 -10.47 10.49
C ALA A 258 -37.18 -11.62 9.93
N ARG A 259 -38.20 -11.28 9.13
CA ARG A 259 -39.11 -12.27 8.48
C ARG A 259 -38.46 -12.99 7.30
N GLU A 260 -37.44 -12.37 6.66
CA GLU A 260 -36.74 -12.95 5.48
C GLU A 260 -35.88 -14.18 5.84
N ARG A 261 -35.43 -14.30 7.08
CA ARG A 261 -34.62 -15.42 7.58
C ARG A 261 -33.45 -15.76 6.65
N LEU A 262 -32.69 -14.76 6.26
CA LEU A 262 -31.58 -14.92 5.32
C LEU A 262 -30.51 -15.89 5.88
N PRO A 263 -29.91 -16.74 5.04
CA PRO A 263 -28.87 -17.70 5.45
C PRO A 263 -27.50 -17.01 5.61
N VAL A 264 -27.47 -15.80 6.15
CA VAL A 264 -26.27 -15.01 6.37
C VAL A 264 -25.71 -15.23 7.77
N ARG A 265 -24.39 -15.18 7.90
CA ARG A 265 -23.74 -15.22 9.20
C ARG A 265 -24.15 -14.04 10.06
N LYS A 266 -24.09 -12.83 9.50
CA LYS A 266 -24.51 -11.58 10.15
C LYS A 266 -24.73 -10.49 9.10
N ILE A 267 -25.58 -9.51 9.43
CA ILE A 267 -25.72 -8.26 8.68
C ILE A 267 -25.08 -7.17 9.49
N TRP A 268 -24.02 -6.58 8.95
CA TRP A 268 -23.27 -5.48 9.55
C TRP A 268 -23.76 -4.15 9.01
N LEU A 269 -23.95 -3.15 9.85
CA LEU A 269 -24.44 -1.83 9.47
C LEU A 269 -23.90 -0.75 10.40
N LEU A 270 -23.71 0.47 9.88
CA LEU A 270 -23.15 1.60 10.62
C LEU A 270 -24.23 2.52 11.14
N VAL A 271 -24.24 2.76 12.44
CA VAL A 271 -25.20 3.64 13.12
C VAL A 271 -24.52 4.59 14.08
N ARG A 272 -25.26 5.60 14.52
CA ARG A 272 -24.83 6.47 15.61
C ARG A 272 -25.55 6.04 16.90
N VAL A 273 -24.81 6.00 18.00
CA VAL A 273 -25.35 5.59 19.31
C VAL A 273 -26.44 6.52 19.82
N ASP A 274 -26.38 7.81 19.48
CA ASP A 274 -27.36 8.81 19.86
C ASP A 274 -28.71 8.74 19.10
N LEU A 275 -28.80 7.86 18.09
CA LEU A 275 -30.02 7.65 17.31
C LEU A 275 -30.81 6.39 17.71
N ILE A 276 -30.25 5.48 18.52
CA ILE A 276 -30.86 4.19 18.82
C ILE A 276 -31.29 4.09 20.28
N ASP A 277 -32.25 3.20 20.54
CA ASP A 277 -32.74 2.86 21.87
C ASP A 277 -32.87 1.34 22.07
N ASP A 278 -33.48 0.92 23.17
CA ASP A 278 -33.65 -0.50 23.54
C ASP A 278 -34.50 -1.29 22.55
N GLU A 279 -35.51 -0.65 21.95
CA GLU A 279 -36.34 -1.26 20.91
C GLU A 279 -35.52 -1.55 19.65
N ASP A 280 -34.66 -0.62 19.23
CA ASP A 280 -33.78 -0.81 18.10
C ASP A 280 -32.79 -1.96 18.35
N LEU A 281 -32.23 -2.08 19.57
CA LEU A 281 -31.31 -3.17 19.94
C LEU A 281 -32.00 -4.54 19.87
N ARG A 282 -33.26 -4.63 20.35
CA ARG A 282 -34.03 -5.84 20.23
C ARG A 282 -34.24 -6.24 18.77
N LEU A 283 -34.62 -5.30 17.93
CA LEU A 283 -34.84 -5.51 16.51
C LEU A 283 -33.56 -5.88 15.75
N PHE A 284 -32.41 -5.31 16.13
CA PHE A 284 -31.10 -5.76 15.56
C PHE A 284 -30.85 -7.23 15.85
N GLY A 285 -31.10 -7.68 17.07
CA GLY A 285 -30.99 -9.10 17.45
C GLY A 285 -31.91 -10.00 16.61
N GLU A 286 -33.20 -9.63 16.50
CA GLU A 286 -34.20 -10.40 15.76
C GLU A 286 -33.91 -10.47 14.25
N ALA A 287 -33.37 -9.37 13.67
CA ALA A 287 -33.00 -9.27 12.26
C ALA A 287 -31.60 -9.84 11.94
N ASN A 288 -30.94 -10.50 12.86
CA ASN A 288 -29.57 -11.01 12.72
C ASN A 288 -28.54 -9.90 12.33
N CYS A 289 -28.76 -8.68 12.85
CA CYS A 289 -27.91 -7.52 12.59
C CYS A 289 -26.89 -7.29 13.71
N ALA A 290 -25.76 -6.70 13.34
CA ALA A 290 -24.73 -6.23 14.26
C ALA A 290 -24.46 -4.73 13.98
N PRO A 291 -24.83 -3.80 14.89
CA PRO A 291 -24.56 -2.39 14.70
C PRO A 291 -23.10 -2.04 14.97
N GLY A 292 -22.51 -1.25 14.09
CA GLY A 292 -21.21 -0.61 14.27
C GLY A 292 -21.39 0.85 14.64
N PHE A 293 -20.79 1.26 15.76
CA PHE A 293 -20.89 2.61 16.29
C PHE A 293 -19.62 3.40 16.01
N GLY A 294 -19.74 4.55 15.36
CA GLY A 294 -18.67 5.54 15.34
C GLY A 294 -18.56 6.20 16.72
N LEU A 295 -17.75 5.65 17.61
CA LEU A 295 -17.51 6.23 18.94
C LEU A 295 -16.52 7.38 18.88
N GLU A 296 -15.46 7.21 18.11
CA GLU A 296 -14.34 8.10 17.77
C GLU A 296 -13.42 8.43 18.94
N SER A 297 -13.94 8.76 20.12
CA SER A 297 -13.16 9.07 21.35
C SER A 297 -13.95 8.77 22.61
N GLY A 298 -13.25 8.46 23.70
CA GLY A 298 -13.80 8.39 25.06
C GLY A 298 -13.64 9.71 25.85
N ASP A 299 -13.17 10.77 25.21
CA ASP A 299 -13.05 12.10 25.81
C ASP A 299 -14.17 13.01 25.32
N PRO A 300 -15.05 13.52 26.21
CA PRO A 300 -16.18 14.35 25.81
C PRO A 300 -15.73 15.68 25.19
N GLY A 301 -14.64 16.28 25.64
CA GLY A 301 -14.11 17.52 25.07
C GLY A 301 -13.69 17.33 23.62
N LEU A 302 -12.97 16.25 23.33
CA LEU A 302 -12.56 15.92 21.95
C LEU A 302 -13.75 15.61 21.04
N LEU A 303 -14.77 14.89 21.53
CA LEU A 303 -16.01 14.66 20.75
C LEU A 303 -16.68 15.98 20.32
N GLY A 304 -16.63 17.00 21.17
CA GLY A 304 -17.09 18.34 20.81
C GLY A 304 -16.22 19.02 19.77
N VAL A 305 -14.89 18.93 19.93
CA VAL A 305 -13.91 19.49 18.98
C VAL A 305 -14.11 18.94 17.58
N ILE A 306 -14.27 17.63 17.45
CA ILE A 306 -14.46 16.94 16.16
C ILE A 306 -15.92 16.96 15.66
N ARG A 307 -16.79 17.70 16.32
CA ARG A 307 -18.22 17.85 15.97
C ARG A 307 -18.99 16.52 15.93
N LYS A 308 -18.56 15.51 16.73
CA LYS A 308 -19.21 14.20 16.74
C LYS A 308 -20.55 14.19 17.48
N ALA A 309 -20.62 14.89 18.60
CA ALA A 309 -21.81 14.96 19.44
C ALA A 309 -22.11 16.36 19.94
N GLY A 310 -23.40 16.74 20.03
CA GLY A 310 -23.83 18.02 20.56
C GLY A 310 -24.06 17.99 22.08
N ARG A 311 -24.43 16.82 22.65
CA ARG A 311 -24.57 16.57 24.09
C ARG A 311 -23.49 15.57 24.52
N LEU A 312 -22.37 16.09 24.94
CA LEU A 312 -21.13 15.34 25.07
C LEU A 312 -21.19 14.26 26.15
N ASP A 313 -21.68 14.60 27.35
CA ASP A 313 -21.77 13.64 28.47
C ASP A 313 -22.80 12.54 28.21
N ASP A 314 -23.96 12.91 27.64
CA ASP A 314 -25.02 11.94 27.29
C ASP A 314 -24.56 10.92 26.21
N TYR A 315 -23.68 11.30 25.29
CA TYR A 315 -23.21 10.43 24.21
C TYR A 315 -22.43 9.22 24.75
N LEU A 316 -21.48 9.45 25.63
CA LEU A 316 -20.67 8.39 26.26
C LEU A 316 -21.49 7.52 27.22
N ASP A 317 -22.36 8.13 28.02
CA ASP A 317 -23.26 7.38 28.92
C ASP A 317 -24.27 6.54 28.14
N ARG A 318 -24.76 7.04 27.01
CA ARG A 318 -25.61 6.28 26.13
C ARG A 318 -24.88 5.06 25.56
N MET A 319 -23.61 5.20 25.17
CA MET A 319 -22.82 4.07 24.69
C MET A 319 -22.64 3.00 25.77
N ARG A 320 -22.40 3.40 27.06
CA ARG A 320 -22.37 2.43 28.17
C ARG A 320 -23.69 1.69 28.35
N ARG A 321 -24.82 2.41 28.30
CA ARG A 321 -26.16 1.78 28.37
C ARG A 321 -26.42 0.80 27.21
N VAL A 322 -26.08 1.23 25.99
CA VAL A 322 -26.22 0.41 24.79
C VAL A 322 -25.36 -0.85 24.88
N ALA A 323 -24.09 -0.75 25.30
CA ALA A 323 -23.21 -1.90 25.47
C ALA A 323 -23.74 -2.90 26.50
N ALA A 324 -24.22 -2.40 27.65
CA ALA A 324 -24.83 -3.24 28.68
C ALA A 324 -26.10 -3.96 28.17
N ARG A 325 -26.96 -3.22 27.47
CA ARG A 325 -28.19 -3.78 26.91
C ARG A 325 -27.95 -4.76 25.78
N ALA A 326 -26.99 -4.49 24.90
CA ALA A 326 -26.57 -5.39 23.83
C ALA A 326 -26.06 -6.74 24.39
N ARG A 327 -25.29 -6.70 25.50
CA ARG A 327 -24.86 -7.91 26.21
C ARG A 327 -26.05 -8.71 26.73
N GLU A 328 -27.03 -8.10 27.41
CA GLU A 328 -28.25 -8.75 27.90
C GLU A 328 -29.04 -9.41 26.78
N LEU A 329 -29.14 -8.76 25.63
CA LEU A 329 -29.82 -9.24 24.43
C LEU A 329 -28.96 -10.17 23.55
N ASN A 330 -27.72 -10.42 23.91
CA ASN A 330 -26.75 -11.18 23.12
C ASN A 330 -26.55 -10.61 21.70
N VAL A 331 -26.68 -9.29 21.53
CA VAL A 331 -26.46 -8.60 20.26
C VAL A 331 -24.98 -8.26 20.13
N PRO A 332 -24.27 -8.75 19.10
CA PRO A 332 -22.91 -8.34 18.84
C PRO A 332 -22.90 -6.94 18.24
N TRP A 333 -21.90 -6.14 18.58
CA TRP A 333 -21.74 -4.76 18.13
C TRP A 333 -20.26 -4.40 17.99
N GLY A 334 -19.96 -3.29 17.31
CA GLY A 334 -18.61 -2.78 17.20
C GLY A 334 -18.53 -1.29 17.54
N ALA A 335 -17.37 -0.85 18.01
CA ALA A 335 -17.04 0.57 18.10
C ALA A 335 -15.79 0.89 17.29
N ASN A 336 -15.85 1.99 16.54
CA ASN A 336 -14.71 2.56 15.85
C ASN A 336 -14.20 3.77 16.65
N VAL A 337 -12.90 3.79 16.89
CA VAL A 337 -12.19 4.88 17.58
C VAL A 337 -11.07 5.35 16.67
N ILE A 338 -10.95 6.66 16.54
CA ILE A 338 -9.90 7.30 15.75
C ILE A 338 -9.01 8.10 16.69
N VAL A 339 -7.70 7.81 16.69
CA VAL A 339 -6.72 8.43 17.60
C VAL A 339 -5.79 9.36 16.83
N GLY A 340 -5.60 10.56 17.32
CA GLY A 340 -4.73 11.57 16.71
C GLY A 340 -5.49 12.64 15.92
N HIS A 341 -6.77 12.86 16.25
CA HIS A 341 -7.50 14.00 15.70
C HIS A 341 -6.79 15.33 15.99
N PRO A 342 -6.84 16.30 15.08
CA PRO A 342 -6.48 17.68 15.40
C PRO A 342 -7.12 18.16 16.71
N GLY A 343 -6.31 18.69 17.62
CA GLY A 343 -6.72 19.09 18.96
C GLY A 343 -6.59 18.01 20.04
N GLU A 344 -6.22 16.78 19.69
CA GLU A 344 -5.99 15.71 20.66
C GLU A 344 -4.65 15.87 21.38
N THR A 345 -4.61 15.43 22.63
CA THR A 345 -3.45 15.48 23.51
C THR A 345 -3.23 14.12 24.18
N GLU A 346 -2.10 13.90 24.84
CA GLU A 346 -1.88 12.69 25.62
C GLU A 346 -2.96 12.49 26.70
N THR A 347 -3.46 13.57 27.29
CA THR A 347 -4.53 13.52 28.32
C THR A 347 -5.82 12.96 27.75
N THR A 348 -6.22 13.39 26.55
CA THR A 348 -7.46 12.92 25.89
C THR A 348 -7.34 11.48 25.41
N ILE A 349 -6.16 11.04 24.92
CA ILE A 349 -5.89 9.64 24.61
C ILE A 349 -6.00 8.76 25.85
N ARG A 350 -5.43 9.19 26.98
CA ARG A 350 -5.54 8.47 28.26
C ARG A 350 -6.98 8.41 28.78
N ALA A 351 -7.77 9.47 28.59
CA ALA A 351 -9.20 9.45 28.90
C ALA A 351 -9.95 8.43 28.02
N THR A 352 -9.67 8.41 26.73
CA THR A 352 -10.21 7.42 25.78
C THR A 352 -9.83 6.01 26.20
N ALA A 353 -8.57 5.74 26.56
CA ALA A 353 -8.13 4.43 27.00
C ALA A 353 -8.89 3.95 28.26
N ARG A 354 -9.04 4.81 29.27
CA ARG A 354 -9.83 4.47 30.48
C ARG A 354 -11.29 4.15 30.14
N TYR A 355 -11.91 4.97 29.29
CA TYR A 355 -13.28 4.74 28.85
C TYR A 355 -13.45 3.40 28.11
N LEU A 356 -12.50 3.04 27.24
CA LEU A 356 -12.53 1.78 26.52
C LEU A 356 -12.28 0.57 27.41
N ASP A 357 -11.39 0.69 28.41
CA ASP A 357 -11.18 -0.35 29.41
C ASP A 357 -12.49 -0.62 30.18
N GLU A 358 -13.17 0.40 30.68
CA GLU A 358 -14.49 0.29 31.33
C GLU A 358 -15.54 -0.34 30.40
N LEU A 359 -15.57 0.06 29.14
CA LEU A 359 -16.62 -0.35 28.18
C LEU A 359 -16.46 -1.81 27.72
N PHE A 360 -15.23 -2.25 27.44
CA PHE A 360 -14.94 -3.54 26.83
C PHE A 360 -14.47 -4.61 27.81
N LEU A 361 -13.89 -4.20 28.93
CA LEU A 361 -13.33 -5.11 29.95
C LEU A 361 -14.16 -5.16 31.22
N ASP A 362 -15.45 -4.82 31.15
CA ASP A 362 -16.44 -5.03 32.22
C ASP A 362 -16.37 -6.51 32.69
N PRO A 363 -16.30 -6.76 34.02
CA PRO A 363 -16.26 -8.13 34.56
C PRO A 363 -17.42 -9.03 34.11
N LYS A 364 -18.56 -8.46 33.71
CA LYS A 364 -19.71 -9.21 33.14
C LYS A 364 -19.50 -9.63 31.69
N GLY A 365 -18.37 -9.25 31.08
CA GLY A 365 -18.07 -9.50 29.69
C GLY A 365 -18.65 -8.48 28.72
N THR A 366 -18.30 -8.63 27.46
CA THR A 366 -18.79 -7.78 26.35
C THR A 366 -19.27 -8.62 25.16
N THR A 367 -20.24 -8.13 24.40
CA THR A 367 -20.57 -8.64 23.05
C THR A 367 -20.00 -7.70 21.96
N GLY A 368 -19.19 -6.72 22.35
CA GLY A 368 -18.59 -5.74 21.47
C GLY A 368 -17.20 -6.12 20.99
N PHE A 369 -16.84 -5.63 19.81
CA PHE A 369 -15.46 -5.58 19.36
C PHE A 369 -15.02 -4.15 19.04
N LEU A 370 -13.72 -3.89 19.12
CA LEU A 370 -13.13 -2.57 19.02
C LEU A 370 -12.23 -2.49 17.79
N SER A 371 -12.46 -1.48 16.93
CA SER A 371 -11.51 -1.02 15.91
C SER A 371 -10.87 0.28 16.37
N VAL A 372 -9.54 0.33 16.39
CA VAL A 372 -8.77 1.54 16.70
C VAL A 372 -7.92 1.90 15.53
N ASP A 373 -8.20 3.03 14.93
CA ASP A 373 -7.48 3.55 13.77
C ASP A 373 -6.76 4.87 14.10
N PRO A 374 -5.59 5.12 13.52
CA PRO A 374 -4.99 6.45 13.56
C PRO A 374 -5.83 7.43 12.73
N PHE A 375 -5.83 8.71 13.15
CA PHE A 375 -6.41 9.76 12.34
C PHE A 375 -5.72 9.84 10.98
N ARG A 376 -6.52 9.92 9.93
CA ARG A 376 -6.07 10.12 8.54
C ARG A 376 -6.70 11.39 7.99
N LEU A 377 -5.86 12.23 7.37
CA LEU A 377 -6.35 13.42 6.70
C LEU A 377 -6.98 13.04 5.36
N TYR A 378 -8.29 13.07 5.27
CA TYR A 378 -9.02 12.80 4.01
C TYR A 378 -9.43 14.10 3.33
N PRO A 379 -9.17 14.24 2.01
CA PRO A 379 -9.61 15.38 1.23
C PRO A 379 -11.12 15.59 1.30
N GLY A 380 -11.53 16.85 1.39
CA GLY A 380 -12.94 17.26 1.47
C GLY A 380 -13.60 17.01 2.82
N SER A 381 -12.85 16.57 3.85
CA SER A 381 -13.30 16.66 5.23
C SER A 381 -13.22 18.11 5.72
N PRO A 382 -14.07 18.55 6.67
CA PRO A 382 -13.96 19.90 7.24
C PRO A 382 -12.56 20.21 7.81
N ILE A 383 -11.86 19.23 8.39
CA ILE A 383 -10.47 19.41 8.84
C ILE A 383 -9.55 19.74 7.65
N ASP A 384 -9.70 19.07 6.52
CA ASP A 384 -8.87 19.33 5.34
C ASP A 384 -9.18 20.69 4.72
N ASP A 385 -10.45 21.06 4.64
CA ASP A 385 -10.87 22.35 4.07
C ASP A 385 -10.48 23.55 4.98
N GLU A 386 -10.44 23.33 6.30
CA GLU A 386 -10.17 24.35 7.32
C GLU A 386 -8.75 24.22 7.94
N ARG A 387 -7.78 23.54 7.29
CA ARG A 387 -6.46 23.22 7.87
C ARG A 387 -5.79 24.36 8.63
N ALA A 388 -5.74 25.55 8.03
CA ALA A 388 -5.10 26.71 8.64
C ALA A 388 -5.77 27.12 9.99
N ALA A 389 -7.08 26.92 10.12
CA ALA A 389 -7.79 27.20 11.38
C ALA A 389 -7.42 26.17 12.46
N TRP A 390 -7.29 24.90 12.10
CA TRP A 390 -6.86 23.82 12.99
C TRP A 390 -5.41 24.01 13.45
N GLU A 391 -4.49 24.35 12.53
CA GLU A 391 -3.10 24.68 12.83
C GLU A 391 -3.01 25.86 13.82
N LYS A 392 -3.73 26.94 13.58
CA LYS A 392 -3.78 28.10 14.45
C LYS A 392 -4.36 27.80 15.82
N ARG A 393 -5.42 26.97 15.88
CA ARG A 393 -6.16 26.73 17.13
C ARG A 393 -5.45 25.75 18.05
N PHE A 394 -4.81 24.71 17.52
CA PHE A 394 -4.30 23.58 18.29
C PHE A 394 -2.79 23.35 18.14
N GLY A 395 -2.12 24.08 17.23
CA GLY A 395 -0.73 23.78 16.85
C GLY A 395 -0.59 22.50 16.03
N THR A 396 -1.69 22.02 15.44
CA THR A 396 -1.69 20.87 14.53
C THR A 396 -0.72 21.10 13.38
N ARG A 397 -0.03 20.05 12.92
CA ARG A 397 0.84 20.11 11.72
C ARG A 397 0.50 19.00 10.76
N PHE A 398 0.20 19.36 9.51
CA PHE A 398 -0.06 18.41 8.43
C PHE A 398 1.20 18.26 7.59
N HIS A 399 1.98 17.21 7.83
CA HIS A 399 3.28 17.01 7.18
C HIS A 399 3.16 16.63 5.69
N ARG A 400 2.05 16.01 5.29
CA ARG A 400 1.78 15.57 3.91
C ARG A 400 0.31 15.83 3.55
N PRO A 401 -0.09 17.10 3.36
CA PRO A 401 -1.49 17.42 3.11
C PRO A 401 -2.03 16.87 1.77
N GLU A 402 -1.16 16.68 0.78
CA GLU A 402 -1.50 16.03 -0.51
C GLU A 402 -0.88 14.63 -0.61
N TRP A 403 -1.00 13.85 0.46
CA TRP A 403 -0.39 12.54 0.62
C TRP A 403 -0.72 11.54 -0.50
N TRP A 404 -1.89 11.66 -1.14
CA TRP A 404 -2.32 10.78 -2.24
C TRP A 404 -1.47 10.92 -3.52
N LYS A 405 -0.73 11.99 -3.68
CA LYS A 405 0.21 12.21 -4.78
C LYS A 405 1.59 11.59 -4.53
N ASP A 406 1.88 11.23 -3.30
CA ASP A 406 3.14 10.65 -2.86
C ASP A 406 3.00 9.12 -2.68
N GLY A 407 4.04 8.41 -2.30
CA GLY A 407 4.15 6.99 -2.13
C GLY A 407 3.05 6.20 -1.43
N ASP A 408 3.34 5.41 -0.44
CA ASP A 408 2.32 4.68 0.29
C ASP A 408 1.36 5.64 1.01
N GLN A 409 0.20 5.74 0.43
CA GLN A 409 -0.69 6.87 0.62
C GLN A 409 -1.47 6.79 1.91
N GLU A 410 -1.90 5.60 2.30
CA GLU A 410 -2.70 5.43 3.51
C GLU A 410 -1.91 5.83 4.76
N PHE A 411 -0.64 5.43 4.85
CA PHE A 411 0.20 5.78 5.99
C PHE A 411 0.66 7.24 5.99
N LEU A 412 0.90 7.82 4.82
CA LEU A 412 1.25 9.24 4.73
C LEU A 412 0.14 10.17 5.22
N SER A 413 -1.12 9.74 5.08
CA SER A 413 -2.27 10.49 5.60
C SER A 413 -2.30 10.60 7.13
N GLU A 414 -1.58 9.70 7.83
CA GLU A 414 -1.45 9.66 9.29
C GLU A 414 -0.38 10.62 9.84
N TRP A 415 0.44 11.22 8.98
CA TRP A 415 1.51 12.14 9.41
C TRP A 415 0.94 13.52 9.75
N VAL A 416 0.14 13.52 10.79
CA VAL A 416 -0.48 14.71 11.36
C VAL A 416 -0.11 14.76 12.82
N ASP A 417 0.57 15.84 13.23
CA ASP A 417 0.76 16.12 14.66
C ASP A 417 -0.56 16.67 15.20
N PRO A 418 -1.24 15.97 16.11
CA PRO A 418 -2.58 16.37 16.58
C PRO A 418 -2.61 17.74 17.21
N SER A 419 -1.56 18.12 17.95
CA SER A 419 -1.47 19.38 18.68
C SER A 419 -0.02 19.80 18.88
N GLU A 420 0.19 21.00 19.42
CA GLU A 420 1.53 21.49 19.78
C GLU A 420 2.26 20.55 20.78
N SER A 421 1.50 19.88 21.64
CA SER A 421 2.05 18.99 22.70
C SER A 421 2.12 17.51 22.29
N LEU A 422 1.64 17.14 21.12
CA LEU A 422 1.54 15.73 20.67
C LEU A 422 1.88 15.61 19.18
N ASP A 423 3.02 14.98 18.87
CA ASP A 423 3.37 14.61 17.50
C ASP A 423 2.77 13.23 17.09
N TYR A 424 2.77 12.92 15.79
CA TYR A 424 2.21 11.67 15.27
C TYR A 424 2.98 10.43 15.74
N ARG A 425 4.28 10.54 16.07
CA ARG A 425 5.09 9.43 16.56
C ARG A 425 4.74 9.10 18.00
N ARG A 426 4.64 10.13 18.87
CA ARG A 426 4.19 9.94 20.26
C ARG A 426 2.75 9.42 20.29
N ARG A 427 1.88 9.91 19.40
CA ARG A 427 0.53 9.35 19.21
C ARG A 427 0.58 7.85 18.91
N ALA A 428 1.42 7.41 17.97
CA ALA A 428 1.55 5.99 17.61
C ALA A 428 2.06 5.15 18.80
N THR A 429 3.02 5.68 19.56
CA THR A 429 3.51 5.05 20.79
C THR A 429 2.40 4.89 21.83
N LEU A 430 1.60 5.94 22.07
CA LEU A 430 0.47 5.89 23.01
C LEU A 430 -0.62 4.90 22.58
N MET A 431 -0.91 4.78 21.28
CA MET A 431 -1.82 3.75 20.78
C MET A 431 -1.32 2.35 21.14
N HIS A 432 -0.04 2.10 20.97
CA HIS A 432 0.56 0.81 21.32
C HIS A 432 0.58 0.59 22.84
N GLU A 433 1.00 1.59 23.62
CA GLU A 433 1.13 1.46 25.08
C GLU A 433 -0.23 1.35 25.81
N LEU A 434 -1.24 2.09 25.36
CA LEU A 434 -2.51 2.24 26.09
C LEU A 434 -3.67 1.43 25.48
N LEU A 435 -3.76 1.34 24.16
CA LEU A 435 -4.93 0.76 23.49
C LEU A 435 -4.70 -0.68 23.01
N ALA A 436 -3.51 -1.05 22.59
CA ALA A 436 -3.22 -2.43 22.20
C ALA A 436 -3.42 -3.44 23.35
N PRO A 437 -3.09 -3.14 24.63
CA PRO A 437 -3.42 -4.04 25.74
C PRO A 437 -4.93 -4.24 25.93
N ILE A 438 -5.75 -3.20 25.68
CA ILE A 438 -7.21 -3.31 25.77
C ILE A 438 -7.72 -4.22 24.66
N THR A 439 -7.36 -3.94 23.39
CA THR A 439 -7.80 -4.71 22.23
C THR A 439 -7.42 -6.19 22.35
N SER A 440 -6.22 -6.51 22.85
CA SER A 440 -5.76 -7.89 23.03
C SER A 440 -6.54 -8.66 24.11
N ARG A 441 -7.11 -7.97 25.10
CA ARG A 441 -7.90 -8.57 26.20
C ARG A 441 -9.38 -8.74 25.85
N ILE A 442 -9.88 -8.05 24.83
CA ILE A 442 -11.31 -8.17 24.44
C ILE A 442 -11.68 -9.62 24.12
N GLN A 443 -10.82 -10.37 23.44
CA GLN A 443 -11.10 -11.76 23.09
C GLN A 443 -11.43 -12.63 24.32
N SER A 444 -10.67 -12.50 25.41
CA SER A 444 -10.91 -13.25 26.65
C SER A 444 -12.16 -12.79 27.41
N ASN A 445 -12.65 -11.59 27.12
CA ASN A 445 -13.83 -10.99 27.75
C ASN A 445 -15.09 -11.06 26.86
N PHE A 446 -14.98 -11.66 25.66
CA PHE A 446 -16.05 -11.73 24.68
C PHE A 446 -17.04 -12.84 25.01
N VAL A 447 -18.30 -12.49 25.31
CA VAL A 447 -19.33 -13.40 25.81
C VAL A 447 -20.46 -13.67 24.82
N HIS A 448 -20.42 -13.10 23.60
CA HIS A 448 -21.44 -13.37 22.58
C HIS A 448 -21.58 -14.86 22.29
N GLN A 449 -22.82 -15.32 22.15
CA GLN A 449 -23.17 -16.72 21.88
C GLN A 449 -23.84 -16.88 20.50
N GLY A 450 -23.71 -18.05 19.89
CA GLY A 450 -24.34 -18.40 18.64
C GLY A 450 -23.34 -18.56 17.49
N GLU A 451 -23.86 -18.85 16.29
CA GLU A 451 -23.07 -19.21 15.10
C GLU A 451 -22.07 -18.10 14.64
N SER A 452 -22.38 -16.82 14.93
CA SER A 452 -21.50 -15.71 14.57
C SER A 452 -20.35 -15.48 15.56
N ARG A 453 -20.29 -16.20 16.69
CA ARG A 453 -19.25 -16.03 17.71
C ARG A 453 -17.83 -16.13 17.14
N GLU A 454 -17.55 -17.22 16.45
CA GLU A 454 -16.23 -17.47 15.85
C GLU A 454 -15.82 -16.37 14.84
N TYR A 455 -16.78 -15.86 14.09
CA TYR A 455 -16.52 -14.75 13.16
C TYR A 455 -16.04 -13.49 13.89
N PHE A 456 -16.71 -13.10 14.99
CA PHE A 456 -16.32 -11.92 15.76
C PHE A 456 -15.00 -12.13 16.51
N GLU A 457 -14.77 -13.34 17.07
CA GLU A 457 -13.48 -13.67 17.68
C GLU A 457 -12.33 -13.57 16.69
N ARG A 458 -12.50 -14.02 15.45
CA ARG A 458 -11.52 -13.82 14.37
C ARG A 458 -11.34 -12.34 14.03
N ALA A 459 -12.43 -11.57 13.93
CA ALA A 459 -12.36 -10.15 13.65
C ALA A 459 -11.56 -9.39 14.74
N ILE A 460 -11.74 -9.75 16.02
CA ILE A 460 -10.96 -9.20 17.14
C ILE A 460 -9.47 -9.52 16.97
N VAL A 461 -9.14 -10.78 16.66
CA VAL A 461 -7.74 -11.21 16.44
C VAL A 461 -7.13 -10.54 15.21
N ASP A 462 -7.88 -10.43 14.12
CA ASP A 462 -7.41 -9.80 12.89
C ASP A 462 -7.17 -8.30 13.08
N GLN A 463 -7.98 -7.61 13.86
CA GLN A 463 -7.74 -6.21 14.20
C GLN A 463 -6.39 -6.00 14.89
N VAL A 464 -6.02 -6.89 15.81
CA VAL A 464 -4.69 -6.85 16.47
C VAL A 464 -3.56 -7.11 15.46
N ARG A 465 -3.78 -8.01 14.48
CA ARG A 465 -2.78 -8.33 13.45
C ARG A 465 -2.60 -7.21 12.42
N GLN A 466 -3.69 -6.54 12.04
CA GLN A 466 -3.67 -5.49 10.99
C GLN A 466 -2.81 -4.29 11.37
N THR A 467 -2.73 -3.97 12.66
CA THR A 467 -1.87 -2.89 13.17
C THR A 467 -0.40 -3.28 13.27
N SER A 468 -0.04 -4.54 12.91
CA SER A 468 1.34 -5.00 13.00
C SER A 468 2.23 -4.38 11.92
N ALA A 469 3.50 -4.11 12.27
CA ALA A 469 4.51 -3.61 11.32
C ALA A 469 4.65 -4.50 10.08
N ARG A 470 4.45 -5.83 10.21
CA ARG A 470 4.50 -6.78 9.10
C ARG A 470 3.38 -6.55 8.08
N SER A 471 2.15 -6.28 8.55
CA SER A 471 1.03 -5.96 7.66
C SER A 471 1.24 -4.64 6.95
N ARG A 472 1.77 -3.62 7.63
CA ARG A 472 2.15 -2.35 7.02
C ARG A 472 3.17 -2.52 5.91
N LEU A 473 4.25 -3.27 6.15
CA LEU A 473 5.27 -3.55 5.13
C LEU A 473 4.72 -4.27 3.90
N HIS A 474 3.83 -5.23 4.10
CA HIS A 474 3.17 -5.93 2.99
C HIS A 474 2.28 -5.00 2.16
N TYR A 475 1.54 -4.11 2.83
CA TYR A 475 0.69 -3.12 2.21
C TYR A 475 1.51 -2.11 1.39
N ILE A 476 2.59 -1.57 1.98
CA ILE A 476 3.53 -0.67 1.31
C ILE A 476 4.04 -1.30 0.00
N GLY A 477 4.50 -2.56 0.05
CA GLY A 477 5.02 -3.26 -1.12
C GLY A 477 4.01 -3.35 -2.27
N ARG A 478 2.74 -3.63 -1.96
CA ARG A 478 1.68 -3.73 -2.99
C ARG A 478 1.34 -2.38 -3.64
N HIS A 479 1.27 -1.32 -2.87
CA HIS A 479 0.99 0.02 -3.40
C HIS A 479 2.13 0.54 -4.28
N TYR A 480 3.35 0.18 -3.94
CA TYR A 480 4.52 0.68 -4.61
C TYR A 480 4.67 0.27 -6.07
N ALA A 481 4.12 -0.88 -6.47
CA ALA A 481 4.13 -1.31 -7.85
C ALA A 481 3.52 -0.26 -8.81
N TRP A 482 2.48 0.45 -8.37
CA TRP A 482 1.85 1.53 -9.13
C TRP A 482 2.73 2.77 -9.28
N HIS A 483 3.50 3.10 -8.25
CA HIS A 483 4.48 4.20 -8.30
C HIS A 483 5.58 3.94 -9.30
N ARG A 484 6.08 2.70 -9.37
CA ARG A 484 7.10 2.31 -10.34
C ARG A 484 6.59 2.51 -11.76
N TYR A 485 5.34 2.10 -12.02
CA TYR A 485 4.70 2.31 -13.32
C TYR A 485 4.64 3.79 -13.71
N LEU A 486 4.32 4.67 -12.75
CA LEU A 486 4.25 6.11 -12.97
C LEU A 486 5.61 6.82 -12.93
N GLY A 487 6.71 6.10 -12.73
CA GLY A 487 8.05 6.68 -12.62
C GLY A 487 8.29 7.53 -11.36
N ARG A 488 7.44 7.40 -10.33
CA ARG A 488 7.47 8.23 -9.09
C ARG A 488 8.20 7.54 -7.92
N SER A 489 9.18 6.72 -8.18
CA SER A 489 9.76 5.73 -7.25
C SER A 489 10.61 6.26 -6.08
N ARG A 490 10.69 7.56 -5.83
CA ARG A 490 11.63 8.14 -4.85
C ARG A 490 11.14 8.27 -3.41
N ALA A 491 9.86 8.10 -3.15
CA ALA A 491 9.26 8.41 -1.83
C ALA A 491 9.58 7.39 -0.72
N GLY A 492 9.99 6.20 -1.07
CA GLY A 492 9.98 5.08 -0.16
C GLY A 492 11.10 4.97 0.87
N ALA A 493 12.33 5.31 0.51
CA ALA A 493 13.42 5.31 1.48
C ALA A 493 13.20 6.34 2.60
N ALA A 494 12.45 7.41 2.30
CA ALA A 494 12.02 8.40 3.29
C ALA A 494 10.96 7.84 4.25
N LEU A 495 10.08 6.95 3.78
CA LEU A 495 9.06 6.31 4.61
C LEU A 495 9.68 5.42 5.68
N LEU A 496 10.59 4.51 5.30
CA LEU A 496 11.28 3.62 6.24
C LEU A 496 12.11 4.35 7.29
N ARG A 497 12.73 5.47 6.93
CA ARG A 497 13.43 6.33 7.90
C ARG A 497 12.50 6.91 8.97
N ARG A 498 11.20 6.90 8.74
CA ARG A 498 10.17 7.49 9.60
C ARG A 498 9.25 6.47 10.27
N ASP A 499 9.37 5.19 9.95
CA ASP A 499 8.68 4.08 10.64
C ASP A 499 9.71 3.21 11.38
N PRO A 500 10.04 3.54 12.66
CA PRO A 500 11.04 2.80 13.44
C PRO A 500 10.66 1.35 13.70
N GLU A 501 9.36 1.03 13.81
CA GLU A 501 8.91 -0.35 14.04
C GLU A 501 9.11 -1.21 12.80
N ALA A 502 8.84 -0.67 11.60
CA ALA A 502 9.10 -1.36 10.35
C ALA A 502 10.60 -1.59 10.15
N ALA A 503 11.43 -0.60 10.45
CA ALA A 503 12.88 -0.70 10.37
C ALA A 503 13.42 -1.76 11.36
N GLU A 504 12.90 -1.79 12.59
CA GLU A 504 13.28 -2.78 13.60
C GLU A 504 12.87 -4.21 13.21
N LEU A 505 11.65 -4.39 12.70
CA LEU A 505 11.20 -5.68 12.20
C LEU A 505 12.07 -6.19 11.06
N LEU A 506 12.43 -5.33 10.11
CA LEU A 506 13.33 -5.71 9.01
C LEU A 506 14.72 -6.08 9.52
N ARG A 507 15.25 -5.34 10.51
CA ARG A 507 16.51 -5.68 11.18
C ARG A 507 16.45 -7.05 11.85
N GLU A 508 15.38 -7.36 12.58
CA GLU A 508 15.19 -8.65 13.22
C GLU A 508 15.09 -9.80 12.20
N LEU A 509 14.27 -9.63 11.15
CA LEU A 509 14.11 -10.62 10.08
C LEU A 509 15.44 -10.87 9.36
N ARG A 510 16.21 -9.83 9.06
CA ARG A 510 17.54 -9.95 8.47
C ARG A 510 18.52 -10.66 9.40
N GLY A 511 18.49 -10.37 10.70
CA GLY A 511 19.27 -11.07 11.72
C GLY A 511 18.99 -12.58 11.75
N ARG A 512 17.72 -12.97 11.68
CA ARG A 512 17.31 -14.40 11.59
C ARG A 512 17.82 -15.04 10.30
N THR A 513 17.77 -14.32 9.17
CA THR A 513 18.27 -14.79 7.88
C THR A 513 19.79 -15.03 7.94
N VAL A 514 20.56 -14.09 8.51
CA VAL A 514 22.02 -14.22 8.67
C VAL A 514 22.35 -15.41 9.59
N HIS A 515 21.55 -15.63 10.63
CA HIS A 515 21.73 -16.80 11.50
C HIS A 515 21.48 -18.13 10.76
N HIS A 516 20.46 -18.18 9.92
CA HIS A 516 20.16 -19.36 9.09
C HIS A 516 21.26 -19.63 8.06
N MET A 517 21.72 -18.57 7.38
CA MET A 517 22.86 -18.64 6.46
C MET A 517 24.13 -19.24 7.09
N ALA A 518 24.42 -18.92 8.35
CA ALA A 518 25.57 -19.45 9.03
C ALA A 518 25.58 -21.01 9.07
N ALA A 519 24.39 -21.60 9.31
CA ALA A 519 24.22 -23.05 9.30
C ALA A 519 24.39 -23.65 7.89
N GLU A 520 23.89 -22.94 6.85
CA GLU A 520 24.00 -23.37 5.45
C GLU A 520 25.45 -23.26 4.91
N LEU A 521 26.17 -22.21 5.33
CA LEU A 521 27.60 -22.05 4.95
C LEU A 521 28.53 -23.05 5.64
N HIS A 522 28.10 -23.59 6.78
CA HIS A 522 28.90 -24.54 7.58
C HIS A 522 28.09 -25.80 7.90
N PRO A 523 27.66 -26.59 6.88
CA PRO A 523 26.84 -27.76 7.09
C PRO A 523 27.53 -28.80 7.97
N GLY A 524 26.84 -29.26 9.00
CA GLY A 524 27.36 -30.27 9.94
C GLY A 524 28.33 -29.74 11.00
N SER A 525 28.64 -28.44 11.04
CA SER A 525 29.52 -27.84 12.05
C SER A 525 28.85 -26.64 12.76
N PRO A 526 28.05 -26.85 13.81
CA PRO A 526 27.45 -25.79 14.60
C PRO A 526 28.47 -24.82 15.23
N GLU A 527 29.69 -25.32 15.51
CA GLU A 527 30.79 -24.51 16.05
C GLU A 527 31.31 -23.52 15.01
N ALA A 528 31.59 -23.98 13.78
CA ALA A 528 32.01 -23.09 12.68
C ALA A 528 30.91 -22.07 12.32
N ALA A 529 29.65 -22.47 12.36
CA ALA A 529 28.53 -21.56 12.16
C ALA A 529 28.48 -20.45 13.23
N ARG A 530 28.68 -20.79 14.51
CA ARG A 530 28.79 -19.81 15.61
C ARG A 530 29.97 -18.87 15.42
N GLN A 531 31.15 -19.39 15.10
CA GLN A 531 32.34 -18.55 14.85
C GLN A 531 32.12 -17.62 13.66
N TRP A 532 31.45 -18.08 12.60
CA TRP A 532 31.12 -17.23 11.45
C TRP A 532 30.18 -16.06 11.83
N LEU A 533 29.22 -16.28 12.71
CA LEU A 533 28.32 -15.24 13.19
C LEU A 533 29.02 -14.11 13.96
N GLU A 534 30.20 -14.37 14.51
CA GLU A 534 31.05 -13.39 15.22
C GLU A 534 31.96 -12.60 14.26
N THR A 535 31.98 -12.95 12.97
CA THR A 535 32.80 -12.23 11.98
C THR A 535 32.29 -10.84 11.65
N PRO A 536 33.18 -9.89 11.27
CA PRO A 536 32.77 -8.58 10.79
C PRO A 536 31.80 -8.64 9.60
N ILE A 537 31.91 -9.65 8.73
CA ILE A 537 31.02 -9.85 7.57
C ILE A 537 29.59 -10.15 8.04
N ALA A 538 29.41 -11.09 8.96
CA ALA A 538 28.11 -11.43 9.52
C ALA A 538 27.48 -10.21 10.23
N ALA A 539 28.28 -9.45 10.97
CA ALA A 539 27.84 -8.20 11.60
C ALA A 539 27.41 -7.15 10.56
N ALA A 540 28.19 -6.94 9.51
CA ALA A 540 27.83 -5.99 8.45
C ALA A 540 26.52 -6.38 7.75
N LEU A 541 26.33 -7.66 7.39
CA LEU A 541 25.11 -8.18 6.77
C LEU A 541 23.88 -8.02 7.66
N ARG A 542 24.03 -8.14 8.99
CA ARG A 542 22.95 -7.93 9.96
C ARG A 542 22.62 -6.47 10.16
N ASP A 543 23.64 -5.59 10.26
CA ASP A 543 23.50 -4.23 10.74
C ASP A 543 23.25 -3.21 9.63
N VAL A 544 23.77 -3.43 8.39
CA VAL A 544 23.53 -2.54 7.26
C VAL A 544 22.13 -2.75 6.69
N PRO A 545 21.27 -1.74 6.68
CA PRO A 545 19.87 -1.88 6.27
C PRO A 545 19.74 -2.01 4.75
N ARG A 546 19.59 -3.26 4.25
CA ARG A 546 19.46 -3.58 2.82
C ARG A 546 18.21 -2.98 2.18
N GLU A 547 17.16 -2.81 2.97
CA GLU A 547 15.90 -2.18 2.58
C GLU A 547 16.04 -0.75 2.07
N ARG A 548 17.09 -0.05 2.45
CA ARG A 548 17.40 1.30 1.93
C ARG A 548 17.83 1.29 0.47
N PHE A 549 18.39 0.18 0.04
CA PHE A 549 18.99 -0.03 -1.28
C PHE A 549 18.10 -0.83 -2.21
N ALA A 550 17.02 -1.40 -1.68
CA ALA A 550 16.06 -2.20 -2.41
C ALA A 550 14.83 -1.36 -2.83
N PRO A 551 14.18 -1.70 -3.94
CA PRO A 551 12.87 -1.15 -4.27
C PRO A 551 11.83 -1.50 -3.20
N LEU A 552 10.85 -0.62 -2.98
CA LEU A 552 9.88 -0.77 -1.90
C LEU A 552 8.94 -1.96 -2.04
N ASP A 553 8.63 -2.37 -3.25
CA ASP A 553 7.87 -3.59 -3.52
C ASP A 553 8.61 -4.88 -3.11
N HIS A 554 9.90 -4.75 -2.74
CA HIS A 554 10.74 -5.83 -2.24
C HIS A 554 11.21 -5.64 -0.79
N LEU A 555 10.47 -4.88 0.02
CA LEU A 555 10.87 -4.59 1.41
C LEU A 555 11.05 -5.84 2.26
N LEU A 556 10.09 -6.75 2.26
CA LEU A 556 10.18 -8.00 3.02
C LEU A 556 11.25 -8.94 2.45
N GLU A 557 11.40 -8.94 1.13
CA GLU A 557 12.44 -9.68 0.42
C GLU A 557 13.83 -9.17 0.74
N SER A 558 13.97 -7.87 1.06
CA SER A 558 15.27 -7.28 1.44
C SER A 558 15.86 -7.89 2.72
N ALA A 559 15.01 -8.43 3.59
CA ALA A 559 15.46 -9.14 4.79
C ALA A 559 15.80 -10.62 4.56
N ARG A 560 15.58 -11.16 3.33
CA ARG A 560 15.81 -12.56 2.98
C ARG A 560 17.09 -12.74 2.19
N ASP A 561 17.60 -13.98 2.18
CA ASP A 561 18.75 -14.34 1.35
C ASP A 561 18.32 -14.67 -0.09
N GLN A 562 18.03 -13.66 -0.87
CA GLN A 562 17.64 -13.78 -2.28
C GLN A 562 18.06 -12.54 -3.07
N VAL A 563 18.11 -12.69 -4.40
CA VAL A 563 18.37 -11.59 -5.34
C VAL A 563 17.15 -10.68 -5.42
N ILE A 564 17.39 -9.37 -5.45
CA ILE A 564 16.34 -8.36 -5.61
C ILE A 564 16.53 -7.62 -6.93
N PRO A 565 15.55 -7.66 -7.85
CA PRO A 565 15.63 -6.91 -9.10
C PRO A 565 15.50 -5.40 -8.83
N LEU A 566 16.34 -4.60 -9.49
CA LEU A 566 16.32 -3.14 -9.46
C LEU A 566 15.54 -2.53 -10.63
N ASP A 567 15.30 -3.33 -11.67
CA ASP A 567 14.54 -2.96 -12.86
C ASP A 567 13.68 -4.13 -13.37
N GLU A 568 12.75 -3.84 -14.26
CA GLU A 568 11.84 -4.86 -14.85
C GLU A 568 12.58 -5.89 -15.73
N SER A 569 13.77 -5.56 -16.22
CA SER A 569 14.56 -6.47 -17.05
C SER A 569 15.27 -7.56 -16.24
N GLY A 570 15.41 -7.36 -14.93
CA GLY A 570 16.20 -8.21 -14.04
C GLY A 570 17.71 -8.18 -14.33
N ARG A 571 18.17 -7.23 -15.16
CA ARG A 571 19.60 -7.08 -15.50
C ARG A 571 20.39 -6.26 -14.49
N ALA A 572 19.69 -5.50 -13.63
CA ALA A 572 20.28 -4.83 -12.46
C ALA A 572 19.65 -5.41 -11.20
N THR A 573 20.47 -5.82 -10.24
CA THR A 573 20.01 -6.48 -9.02
C THR A 573 20.81 -6.07 -7.80
N VAL A 574 20.18 -6.15 -6.61
CA VAL A 574 20.91 -6.28 -5.34
C VAL A 574 21.13 -7.77 -5.11
N SER A 575 22.37 -8.20 -5.03
CA SER A 575 22.72 -9.61 -4.88
C SER A 575 22.19 -10.22 -3.57
N ALA A 576 22.03 -11.54 -3.52
CA ALA A 576 21.69 -12.26 -2.30
C ALA A 576 22.75 -12.08 -1.21
N LEU A 577 22.36 -12.20 0.06
CA LEU A 577 23.27 -11.96 1.20
C LEU A 577 24.47 -12.92 1.20
N HIS A 578 24.25 -14.21 0.87
CA HIS A 578 25.31 -15.21 0.77
C HIS A 578 26.35 -14.87 -0.30
N ALA A 579 25.95 -14.22 -1.40
CA ALA A 579 26.87 -13.82 -2.45
C ALA A 579 27.88 -12.75 -1.96
N TYR A 580 27.40 -11.75 -1.19
CA TYR A 580 28.29 -10.80 -0.53
C TYR A 580 29.18 -11.47 0.51
N ALA A 581 28.62 -12.35 1.37
CA ALA A 581 29.39 -13.08 2.37
C ALA A 581 30.55 -13.83 1.75
N ARG A 582 30.29 -14.53 0.63
CA ARG A 582 31.27 -15.33 -0.08
C ARG A 582 32.34 -14.47 -0.77
N SER A 583 31.92 -13.46 -1.53
CA SER A 583 32.85 -12.61 -2.27
C SER A 583 33.76 -11.79 -1.34
N PHE A 584 33.20 -11.23 -0.26
CA PHE A 584 33.99 -10.44 0.70
C PHE A 584 34.91 -11.31 1.55
N GLY A 585 34.49 -12.53 1.87
CA GLY A 585 35.35 -13.54 2.53
C GLY A 585 36.54 -13.94 1.67
N LEU A 586 36.33 -14.18 0.38
CA LEU A 586 37.40 -14.51 -0.59
C LEU A 586 38.33 -13.31 -0.84
N ALA A 587 37.79 -12.09 -0.89
CA ALA A 587 38.58 -10.86 -0.99
C ALA A 587 39.33 -10.52 0.30
N ARG A 588 39.01 -11.20 1.42
CA ARG A 588 39.59 -10.98 2.75
C ARG A 588 39.51 -9.52 3.20
N VAL A 589 38.38 -8.89 2.94
CA VAL A 589 38.15 -7.48 3.30
C VAL A 589 38.28 -7.28 4.80
N ARG A 590 39.05 -6.27 5.21
CA ARG A 590 39.30 -5.92 6.60
C ARG A 590 39.47 -4.41 6.77
N GLU A 591 39.48 -3.98 8.00
CA GLU A 591 39.66 -2.59 8.38
C GLU A 591 40.93 -1.97 7.77
N GLY A 592 40.85 -0.73 7.33
CA GLY A 592 41.91 0.04 6.70
C GLY A 592 42.12 -0.20 5.20
N MET A 593 41.45 -1.21 4.60
CA MET A 593 41.59 -1.50 3.17
C MET A 593 40.95 -0.43 2.26
N ARG A 594 41.58 -0.26 1.08
CA ARG A 594 40.99 0.45 -0.06
C ARG A 594 40.38 -0.58 -1.00
N VAL A 595 39.08 -0.49 -1.19
CA VAL A 595 38.31 -1.49 -1.95
C VAL A 595 37.56 -0.84 -3.10
N LEU A 596 37.66 -1.46 -4.28
CA LEU A 596 36.87 -1.10 -5.47
C LEU A 596 35.72 -2.09 -5.64
N ASP A 597 34.50 -1.57 -5.63
CA ASP A 597 33.24 -2.31 -5.84
C ASP A 597 32.75 -2.03 -7.27
N LEU A 598 32.73 -3.06 -8.11
CA LEU A 598 32.34 -2.96 -9.51
C LEU A 598 30.91 -3.49 -9.74
N GLY A 599 30.05 -2.66 -10.32
CA GLY A 599 28.64 -2.93 -10.47
C GLY A 599 27.88 -2.63 -9.18
N GLY A 600 28.09 -1.43 -8.63
CA GLY A 600 27.58 -1.02 -7.31
C GLY A 600 26.04 -0.99 -7.19
N GLY A 601 25.33 -0.95 -8.32
CA GLY A 601 23.87 -0.86 -8.31
C GLY A 601 23.39 0.35 -7.51
N THR A 602 22.49 0.12 -6.55
CA THR A 602 22.01 1.15 -5.60
C THR A 602 22.95 1.39 -4.42
N GLY A 603 24.11 0.68 -4.35
CA GLY A 603 25.17 0.93 -3.36
C GLY A 603 25.17 -0.01 -2.15
N TYR A 604 24.36 -1.07 -2.09
CA TYR A 604 24.34 -1.96 -0.92
C TYR A 604 25.69 -2.66 -0.67
N GLY A 605 26.33 -3.20 -1.72
CA GLY A 605 27.65 -3.81 -1.63
C GLY A 605 28.70 -2.82 -1.09
N ALA A 606 28.70 -1.60 -1.61
CA ALA A 606 29.57 -0.52 -1.14
C ALA A 606 29.32 -0.13 0.33
N ALA A 607 28.07 -0.12 0.78
CA ALA A 607 27.73 0.14 2.19
C ALA A 607 28.26 -0.95 3.12
N LEU A 608 28.16 -2.23 2.72
CA LEU A 608 28.74 -3.35 3.45
C LEU A 608 30.27 -3.24 3.51
N LEU A 609 30.91 -2.95 2.37
CA LEU A 609 32.37 -2.76 2.27
C LEU A 609 32.86 -1.58 3.11
N ALA A 610 32.14 -0.47 3.11
CA ALA A 610 32.44 0.68 3.96
C ALA A 610 32.37 0.33 5.45
N ARG A 611 31.39 -0.49 5.85
CA ARG A 611 31.27 -0.99 7.23
C ARG A 611 32.44 -1.90 7.61
N LEU A 612 32.95 -2.72 6.66
CA LEU A 612 34.07 -3.62 6.86
C LEU A 612 35.44 -2.91 6.85
N ALA A 613 35.60 -1.96 5.93
CA ALA A 613 36.85 -1.20 5.80
C ALA A 613 37.04 -0.16 6.92
N GLY A 614 35.96 0.21 7.62
CA GLY A 614 36.02 1.14 8.73
C GLY A 614 36.41 2.57 8.33
N GLY A 615 36.56 3.46 9.30
CA GLY A 615 36.90 4.88 9.07
C GLY A 615 38.32 5.12 8.53
N ALA A 616 39.24 4.15 8.69
CA ALA A 616 40.59 4.20 8.16
C ALA A 616 40.70 3.66 6.72
N GLY A 617 39.66 2.93 6.26
CA GLY A 617 39.59 2.41 4.89
C GLY A 617 38.90 3.35 3.92
N ARG A 618 38.93 2.98 2.65
CA ARG A 618 38.24 3.74 1.60
C ARG A 618 37.56 2.81 0.60
N VAL A 619 36.30 3.08 0.31
CA VAL A 619 35.52 2.35 -0.70
C VAL A 619 35.20 3.28 -1.87
N VAL A 620 35.50 2.80 -3.06
CA VAL A 620 35.03 3.39 -4.32
C VAL A 620 34.08 2.38 -4.96
N THR A 621 32.88 2.80 -5.32
CA THR A 621 31.94 1.96 -6.07
C THR A 621 31.69 2.53 -7.45
N MET A 622 31.63 1.68 -8.44
CA MET A 622 31.45 2.06 -9.84
C MET A 622 30.14 1.49 -10.38
N GLU A 623 29.33 2.34 -11.01
CA GLU A 623 28.06 1.96 -11.61
C GLU A 623 27.89 2.61 -12.97
N VAL A 624 27.51 1.82 -13.98
CA VAL A 624 27.34 2.26 -15.36
C VAL A 624 25.99 2.95 -15.61
N ASP A 625 24.94 2.59 -14.86
CA ASP A 625 23.62 3.23 -14.98
C ASP A 625 23.58 4.53 -14.15
N PRO A 626 23.44 5.71 -14.81
CA PRO A 626 23.42 6.99 -14.11
C PRO A 626 22.35 7.11 -13.03
N ARG A 627 21.20 6.44 -13.23
CA ARG A 627 20.09 6.46 -12.28
C ARG A 627 20.43 5.69 -11.01
N LEU A 628 21.05 4.51 -11.16
CA LEU A 628 21.52 3.70 -10.04
C LEU A 628 22.68 4.36 -9.32
N ALA A 629 23.64 4.95 -10.06
CA ALA A 629 24.73 5.72 -9.48
C ALA A 629 24.23 6.91 -8.64
N ALA A 630 23.20 7.63 -9.13
CA ALA A 630 22.57 8.72 -8.38
C ALA A 630 21.86 8.22 -7.11
N ALA A 631 21.20 7.07 -7.18
CA ALA A 631 20.58 6.43 -6.01
C ALA A 631 21.64 5.99 -4.99
N ALA A 632 22.75 5.39 -5.45
CA ALA A 632 23.85 5.01 -4.60
C ALA A 632 24.46 6.21 -3.87
N ARG A 633 24.71 7.35 -4.57
CA ARG A 633 25.21 8.59 -3.94
C ARG A 633 24.28 9.08 -2.83
N ALA A 634 22.97 9.06 -3.09
CA ALA A 634 21.99 9.53 -2.11
C ALA A 634 21.96 8.65 -0.84
N GLU A 635 22.08 7.32 -0.99
CA GLU A 635 21.97 6.38 0.13
C GLU A 635 23.30 6.19 0.88
N LEU A 636 24.44 6.27 0.21
CA LEU A 636 25.75 6.12 0.83
C LEU A 636 26.17 7.37 1.64
N GLY A 637 25.68 8.55 1.32
CA GLY A 637 25.86 9.77 2.13
C GLY A 637 27.34 10.09 2.43
N GLY A 638 28.27 9.74 1.54
CA GLY A 638 29.72 9.96 1.71
C GLY A 638 30.48 8.81 2.37
N SER A 639 29.83 7.70 2.79
CA SER A 639 30.50 6.51 3.31
C SER A 639 31.31 5.75 2.25
N ALA A 640 31.03 5.98 0.97
CA ALA A 640 31.79 5.50 -0.17
C ALA A 640 31.76 6.52 -1.30
N VAL A 641 32.77 6.52 -2.17
CA VAL A 641 32.82 7.39 -3.35
C VAL A 641 32.14 6.67 -4.51
N VAL A 642 31.17 7.31 -5.16
CA VAL A 642 30.46 6.74 -6.32
C VAL A 642 30.99 7.34 -7.62
N VAL A 643 31.58 6.48 -8.46
CA VAL A 643 32.02 6.79 -9.80
C VAL A 643 31.02 6.25 -10.81
N GLU A 644 30.54 7.13 -11.70
CA GLU A 644 29.68 6.74 -12.81
C GLU A 644 30.57 6.36 -14.00
N GLY A 645 30.50 5.10 -14.45
CA GLY A 645 31.35 4.64 -15.54
C GLY A 645 31.23 3.13 -15.80
N ASP A 646 31.73 2.73 -16.98
CA ASP A 646 31.81 1.34 -17.40
C ASP A 646 33.05 0.69 -16.79
N ALA A 647 32.86 -0.28 -15.93
CA ALA A 647 33.96 -1.00 -15.26
C ALA A 647 34.87 -1.82 -16.20
N LEU A 648 34.48 -1.95 -17.46
CA LEU A 648 35.29 -2.59 -18.52
C LEU A 648 36.02 -1.56 -19.39
N ASP A 649 35.85 -0.26 -19.09
CA ASP A 649 36.60 0.82 -19.73
C ASP A 649 37.80 1.22 -18.85
N GLU A 650 38.97 1.26 -19.47
CA GLU A 650 40.23 1.58 -18.80
C GLU A 650 40.24 3.00 -18.22
N ALA A 651 39.72 3.98 -18.95
CA ALA A 651 39.67 5.37 -18.49
C ALA A 651 38.76 5.54 -17.27
N ALA A 652 37.65 4.76 -17.20
CA ALA A 652 36.77 4.77 -16.04
C ALA A 652 37.44 4.12 -14.81
N ILE A 653 38.23 3.07 -14.99
CA ILE A 653 39.03 2.47 -13.91
C ILE A 653 40.09 3.47 -13.41
N GLU A 654 40.77 4.22 -14.29
CA GLU A 654 41.72 5.28 -13.90
C GLU A 654 41.04 6.36 -13.07
N GLN A 655 39.81 6.77 -13.45
CA GLN A 655 39.03 7.71 -12.67
C GLN A 655 38.72 7.16 -11.26
N ALA A 656 38.39 5.87 -11.12
CA ALA A 656 38.20 5.25 -9.81
C ALA A 656 39.47 5.24 -8.97
N CYS A 657 40.64 4.99 -9.60
CA CYS A 657 41.94 5.07 -8.92
C CYS A 657 42.23 6.50 -8.42
N ALA A 658 41.98 7.52 -9.24
CA ALA A 658 42.12 8.93 -8.85
C ALA A 658 41.18 9.29 -7.67
N ALA A 659 39.92 8.80 -7.70
CA ALA A 659 38.96 8.99 -6.62
C ALA A 659 39.40 8.33 -5.30
N ALA A 660 40.10 7.20 -5.36
CA ALA A 660 40.66 6.53 -4.17
C ALA A 660 41.82 7.30 -3.54
N SER A 661 42.55 8.08 -4.33
CA SER A 661 43.78 8.77 -3.91
C SER A 661 43.55 10.23 -3.43
N HIS A 662 42.33 10.76 -3.54
CA HIS A 662 42.01 12.14 -3.10
C HIS A 662 42.16 12.28 -1.57
N GLY A 663 43.13 13.11 -1.14
CA GLY A 663 43.41 13.39 0.28
C GLY A 663 44.76 12.87 0.78
N ASP A 664 45.42 11.97 0.06
CA ASP A 664 46.78 11.47 0.39
C ASP A 664 47.80 12.08 -0.57
N ALA A 665 49.00 12.34 -0.08
CA ALA A 665 50.14 12.71 -0.98
C ALA A 665 50.33 11.58 -2.00
N ALA A 666 50.26 11.89 -3.29
CA ALA A 666 50.42 10.93 -4.37
C ALA A 666 51.76 10.17 -4.17
N PRO A 667 51.77 8.83 -4.18
CA PRO A 667 53.02 8.11 -4.25
C PRO A 667 53.71 8.49 -5.56
N ALA A 668 54.95 8.93 -5.48
CA ALA A 668 55.76 9.31 -6.64
C ALA A 668 55.80 8.14 -7.64
N GLY A 669 55.11 8.30 -8.79
CA GLY A 669 55.01 7.31 -9.84
C GLY A 669 56.37 7.10 -10.55
N GLY A 670 57.02 5.96 -10.24
CA GLY A 670 58.06 5.35 -11.09
C GLY A 670 57.42 4.39 -12.10
N PRO A 671 58.08 3.97 -13.18
CA PRO A 671 57.60 2.99 -14.10
C PRO A 671 57.46 1.63 -13.36
N GLY A 672 56.20 1.23 -13.06
CA GLY A 672 55.85 0.06 -12.22
C GLY A 672 54.89 0.40 -11.08
N ALA A 673 54.32 1.59 -11.01
CA ALA A 673 53.40 2.00 -9.97
C ALA A 673 52.15 1.09 -9.97
N THR A 674 51.95 0.35 -8.89
CA THR A 674 50.78 -0.45 -8.61
C THR A 674 49.62 0.48 -8.23
N GLY A 675 48.36 0.08 -8.58
CA GLY A 675 47.15 0.85 -8.27
C GLY A 675 46.90 0.95 -6.75
N PRO A 676 45.93 1.80 -6.38
CA PRO A 676 45.69 2.12 -4.96
C PRO A 676 44.90 1.06 -4.19
N PHE A 677 44.26 0.07 -4.88
CA PHE A 677 43.34 -0.83 -4.23
C PHE A 677 43.94 -2.08 -3.65
N ASP A 678 43.52 -2.46 -2.47
CA ASP A 678 43.87 -3.72 -1.81
C ASP A 678 43.04 -4.88 -2.36
N ALA A 679 41.75 -4.58 -2.70
CA ALA A 679 40.85 -5.56 -3.23
C ALA A 679 39.87 -4.92 -4.25
N ILE A 680 39.47 -5.75 -5.23
CA ILE A 680 38.40 -5.49 -6.17
C ILE A 680 37.33 -6.57 -5.97
N VAL A 681 36.07 -6.17 -5.84
CA VAL A 681 34.92 -7.09 -5.81
C VAL A 681 33.97 -6.75 -6.93
N CYS A 682 33.59 -7.73 -7.75
CA CYS A 682 32.74 -7.54 -8.91
C CYS A 682 31.38 -8.17 -8.72
N GLY A 683 30.31 -7.39 -8.91
CA GLY A 683 28.90 -7.76 -8.78
C GLY A 683 28.26 -8.27 -10.08
N PHE A 684 29.03 -8.50 -11.16
CA PHE A 684 28.53 -8.99 -12.45
C PHE A 684 29.54 -9.95 -13.10
N ALA A 685 29.06 -10.74 -14.07
CA ALA A 685 29.89 -11.71 -14.77
C ALA A 685 30.70 -11.07 -15.90
N VAL A 686 31.97 -11.49 -16.02
CA VAL A 686 32.91 -11.11 -17.10
C VAL A 686 33.40 -12.34 -17.83
N ALA A 687 33.75 -12.18 -19.13
CA ALA A 687 34.32 -13.30 -19.91
C ALA A 687 35.73 -13.71 -19.41
N ALA A 688 36.54 -12.72 -19.03
CA ALA A 688 37.85 -12.87 -18.42
C ALA A 688 38.15 -11.61 -17.57
N LEU A 689 39.10 -11.71 -16.66
CA LEU A 689 39.52 -10.58 -15.84
C LEU A 689 40.26 -9.51 -16.67
N PRO A 690 39.77 -8.27 -16.71
CA PRO A 690 40.41 -7.19 -17.46
C PRO A 690 41.78 -6.83 -16.89
N ALA A 691 42.80 -6.66 -17.73
CA ALA A 691 44.13 -6.24 -17.28
C ALA A 691 44.11 -4.87 -16.57
N ALA A 692 43.18 -3.99 -16.91
CA ALA A 692 43.00 -2.70 -16.22
C ALA A 692 42.68 -2.87 -14.73
N TRP A 693 41.96 -3.94 -14.33
CA TRP A 693 41.70 -4.23 -12.92
C TRP A 693 42.97 -4.64 -12.16
N GLY A 694 43.86 -5.39 -12.82
CA GLY A 694 45.16 -5.76 -12.24
C GLY A 694 46.02 -4.51 -11.98
N ARG A 695 46.07 -3.59 -12.95
CA ARG A 695 46.79 -2.30 -12.79
C ARG A 695 46.21 -1.38 -11.71
N ALA A 696 44.93 -1.53 -11.42
CA ALA A 696 44.25 -0.81 -10.32
C ALA A 696 44.55 -1.40 -8.93
N LEU A 697 45.04 -2.67 -8.87
CA LEU A 697 45.44 -3.32 -7.64
C LEU A 697 46.89 -2.98 -7.29
N ARG A 698 47.22 -2.97 -5.99
CA ARG A 698 48.60 -3.03 -5.52
C ARG A 698 49.20 -4.41 -5.75
N GLU A 699 50.50 -4.53 -5.68
CA GLU A 699 51.16 -5.84 -5.69
C GLU A 699 50.65 -6.74 -4.55
N GLY A 700 50.22 -7.95 -4.87
CA GLY A 700 49.55 -8.87 -3.97
C GLY A 700 48.09 -8.55 -3.67
N GLY A 701 47.51 -7.51 -4.31
CA GLY A 701 46.06 -7.19 -4.23
C GLY A 701 45.20 -8.28 -4.88
N VAL A 702 43.95 -8.35 -4.49
CA VAL A 702 43.03 -9.45 -4.85
C VAL A 702 41.81 -8.93 -5.61
N ALA A 703 41.46 -9.58 -6.73
CA ALA A 703 40.19 -9.43 -7.40
C ALA A 703 39.29 -10.65 -7.17
N VAL A 704 38.02 -10.45 -6.87
CA VAL A 704 36.99 -11.51 -6.79
C VAL A 704 35.90 -11.20 -7.78
N ALA A 705 35.70 -12.10 -8.75
CA ALA A 705 34.70 -11.89 -9.81
C ALA A 705 34.12 -13.23 -10.31
N PRO A 706 32.86 -13.23 -10.80
CA PRO A 706 32.29 -14.30 -11.59
C PRO A 706 32.85 -14.25 -13.01
N VAL A 707 33.52 -15.34 -13.45
CA VAL A 707 34.15 -15.44 -14.78
C VAL A 707 33.48 -16.51 -15.63
N GLY A 708 33.06 -16.16 -16.82
CA GLY A 708 32.42 -17.04 -17.81
C GLY A 708 31.29 -16.37 -18.58
N GLU A 709 30.97 -16.90 -19.75
CA GLU A 709 29.95 -16.37 -20.68
C GLU A 709 28.61 -17.14 -20.64
N GLY A 710 28.55 -18.28 -19.92
CA GLY A 710 27.37 -19.14 -19.82
C GLY A 710 26.27 -18.60 -18.91
N GLU A 711 25.22 -19.40 -18.69
CA GLU A 711 24.19 -19.12 -17.66
C GLU A 711 24.77 -19.24 -16.25
N THR A 712 25.77 -20.10 -16.07
CA THR A 712 26.58 -20.23 -14.85
C THR A 712 28.00 -19.76 -15.13
N GLN A 713 28.63 -19.19 -14.15
CA GLN A 713 30.02 -18.71 -14.17
C GLN A 713 30.80 -19.38 -13.06
N THR A 714 32.13 -19.34 -13.14
CA THR A 714 33.02 -19.75 -12.07
C THR A 714 33.36 -18.53 -11.20
N LEU A 715 33.19 -18.62 -9.88
CA LEU A 715 33.69 -17.61 -8.98
C LEU A 715 35.20 -17.74 -8.86
N VAL A 716 35.93 -16.69 -9.27
CA VAL A 716 37.38 -16.64 -9.31
C VAL A 716 37.88 -15.64 -8.29
N ARG A 717 38.91 -16.03 -7.52
CA ARG A 717 39.77 -15.17 -6.74
C ARG A 717 41.11 -15.07 -7.44
N ALA A 718 41.50 -13.87 -7.85
CA ALA A 718 42.75 -13.67 -8.57
C ALA A 718 43.67 -12.72 -7.81
N THR A 719 44.93 -13.13 -7.57
CA THR A 719 45.94 -12.29 -6.93
C THR A 719 46.78 -11.64 -8.00
N TRP A 720 46.94 -10.31 -7.95
CA TRP A 720 47.80 -9.57 -8.89
C TRP A 720 49.26 -9.64 -8.47
N ARG A 721 50.10 -10.25 -9.29
CA ARG A 721 51.53 -10.38 -9.05
C ARG A 721 52.36 -10.24 -10.33
N ALA A 722 53.39 -9.45 -10.28
CA ALA A 722 54.34 -9.28 -11.37
C ALA A 722 53.64 -8.96 -12.74
N GLY A 723 52.51 -8.26 -12.72
CA GLY A 723 51.79 -7.85 -13.93
C GLY A 723 50.81 -8.89 -14.49
N VAL A 724 50.54 -9.98 -13.75
CA VAL A 724 49.59 -11.03 -14.14
C VAL A 724 48.67 -11.42 -12.99
N PHE A 725 47.50 -11.97 -13.32
CA PHE A 725 46.59 -12.58 -12.35
C PHE A 725 46.96 -14.04 -12.10
N GLU A 726 47.12 -14.40 -10.83
CA GLU A 726 47.19 -15.81 -10.36
C GLU A 726 45.77 -16.15 -9.90
N GLU A 727 45.09 -17.06 -10.64
CA GLU A 727 43.68 -17.37 -10.44
C GLU A 727 43.47 -18.64 -9.62
N GLU A 728 42.53 -18.59 -8.68
CA GLU A 728 41.97 -19.69 -7.91
C GLU A 728 40.46 -19.76 -8.11
N THR A 729 39.89 -20.96 -8.31
CA THR A 729 38.48 -21.16 -8.59
C THR A 729 37.70 -21.64 -7.36
N PHE A 730 36.46 -21.14 -7.17
CA PHE A 730 35.64 -21.40 -5.99
C PHE A 730 34.23 -21.89 -6.34
N GLY A 731 34.08 -22.68 -7.41
CA GLY A 731 32.85 -23.33 -7.82
C GLY A 731 31.92 -22.42 -8.63
N GLU A 732 30.79 -23.00 -9.02
CA GLU A 732 29.82 -22.34 -9.90
C GLU A 732 28.98 -21.31 -9.14
N VAL A 733 28.64 -20.24 -9.86
CA VAL A 733 27.78 -19.13 -9.42
C VAL A 733 26.93 -18.63 -10.57
N ARG A 734 25.87 -17.88 -10.27
CA ARG A 734 25.03 -17.23 -11.27
C ARG A 734 24.92 -15.74 -10.98
N TYR A 735 25.47 -14.92 -11.86
CA TYR A 735 25.44 -13.46 -11.80
C TYR A 735 24.87 -12.86 -13.08
N VAL A 736 24.36 -11.61 -12.98
CA VAL A 736 24.00 -10.82 -14.16
C VAL A 736 25.24 -10.53 -14.99
N ARG A 737 25.07 -10.42 -16.33
CA ARG A 737 26.19 -10.09 -17.21
C ARG A 737 26.53 -8.59 -17.11
N ALA A 738 27.80 -8.26 -17.39
CA ALA A 738 28.26 -6.89 -17.51
C ALA A 738 27.37 -6.08 -18.46
N ARG A 739 26.99 -4.88 -18.04
CA ARG A 739 26.30 -3.89 -18.88
C ARG A 739 27.33 -2.86 -19.35
N ARG A 740 27.23 -2.46 -20.60
CA ARG A 740 28.04 -1.41 -21.19
C ARG A 740 27.30 -0.09 -21.27
N SER A 741 28.01 1.02 -21.31
CA SER A 741 27.42 2.35 -21.58
C SER A 741 26.61 2.37 -22.91
N SER A 742 27.06 1.64 -23.91
CA SER A 742 26.35 1.46 -25.19
C SER A 742 24.99 0.77 -25.04
N ASP A 743 24.83 -0.16 -24.12
CA ASP A 743 23.59 -0.89 -23.87
C ASP A 743 22.50 0.03 -23.27
N LEU A 744 22.94 1.03 -22.49
CA LEU A 744 22.06 2.02 -21.88
C LEU A 744 21.59 3.07 -22.92
N ALA A 745 22.48 3.48 -23.82
CA ALA A 745 22.13 4.39 -24.92
C ALA A 745 21.10 3.78 -25.87
N ALA A 746 21.17 2.45 -26.11
CA ALA A 746 20.19 1.69 -26.90
C ALA A 746 18.85 1.51 -26.17
N ALA A 747 18.83 1.54 -24.84
CA ALA A 747 17.66 1.39 -23.98
C ALA A 747 16.98 2.73 -23.64
N SER A 748 17.52 3.88 -24.03
CA SER A 748 16.81 5.16 -23.98
C SER A 748 15.51 5.03 -24.78
N PRO A 749 14.35 5.44 -24.25
CA PRO A 749 13.09 5.19 -24.92
C PRO A 749 13.05 5.97 -26.24
N LYS A 750 13.45 5.32 -27.36
CA LYS A 750 12.74 5.59 -28.59
C LYS A 750 11.29 5.34 -28.23
N VAL A 751 10.45 6.36 -28.36
CA VAL A 751 9.00 6.22 -28.24
C VAL A 751 8.63 5.08 -29.18
N ARG A 752 8.55 3.84 -28.64
CA ARG A 752 8.08 2.68 -29.43
C ARG A 752 6.60 2.86 -29.63
N PRO A 753 6.10 2.61 -30.83
CA PRO A 753 4.66 2.63 -31.07
C PRO A 753 3.97 1.69 -30.07
N ALA A 754 2.77 2.06 -29.66
CA ALA A 754 2.00 1.42 -28.56
C ALA A 754 1.78 -0.10 -28.71
N SER A 755 2.04 -0.69 -29.88
CA SER A 755 1.91 -2.12 -30.20
C SER A 755 3.01 -3.04 -29.62
N GLU A 756 4.13 -2.49 -29.12
CA GLU A 756 5.25 -3.30 -28.61
C GLU A 756 5.49 -3.20 -27.09
N ARG A 757 4.63 -2.53 -26.33
CA ARG A 757 4.76 -2.47 -24.86
C ARG A 757 4.32 -3.82 -24.28
N ARG A 758 5.25 -4.54 -23.66
CA ARG A 758 4.94 -5.78 -22.93
C ARG A 758 3.91 -5.50 -21.85
N SER A 759 2.93 -6.38 -21.75
CA SER A 759 1.88 -6.35 -20.71
C SER A 759 2.46 -6.26 -19.30
N LEU A 760 1.96 -5.31 -18.52
CA LEU A 760 2.27 -5.25 -17.09
C LEU A 760 1.60 -6.45 -16.41
N ARG A 761 2.39 -7.43 -15.97
CA ARG A 761 1.89 -8.51 -15.14
C ARG A 761 1.88 -8.01 -13.69
N LEU A 762 0.69 -7.74 -13.17
CA LEU A 762 0.48 -7.50 -11.75
C LEU A 762 0.53 -8.85 -11.03
N VAL A 763 1.51 -9.04 -10.18
CA VAL A 763 1.69 -10.24 -9.34
C VAL A 763 0.85 -10.13 -8.06
#